data_79c39308f178e9af87f02ad1307c7cae
#
_entry.id   79c39308f178e9af87f02ad1307c7cae
#
_cell.length_a   1.000
_cell.length_b   1.000
_cell.length_c   1.000
_cell.angle_alpha   90.00
_cell.angle_beta   90.00
_cell.angle_gamma   90.00
#
_symmetry.space_group_name_H-M   'P 1'
#
loop_
_entity.id
_entity.type
_entity.pdbx_description
1 polymer ?
#
loop_
_entity_poly.entity_id
_entity_poly.type
_entity_poly.pdbx_seq_one_letter_code
_entity_poly.pdbx_strand_id
1 'polypeptide(L)'
;MTQVPEQIAPQPVSKYKMPAPWLRRLPINRVSIQSKLVLMLVLCTVLASTVVGAIAFHAGRTNMRVAATNRLVEIREAQKRGLEGQISDLTNALITYTEGTTAQSALKDFTAGFDQLANAQVTPEQSKAIADYYQQFVSDTEKFSGTKLDAAALLPTSNAERYLQYYYTSKLPTNELAIATDDQHDGSAWSAANAKYQSFFREIVSRFAFEDALLIDGRGNIVYSTYKDVDLGSNIVTGPYRGSLLLGAYQKAMSSNKVNRAVLTDFEFYEPATMAPTAWMVAPIPPGGKAEGVMAFQFPITKINTLMTFNKQWAESGMGDTGETVLGGEDYLMRSDSRLFLENPEEYRRKVIAAGTPPAIPDIAIRQGGTTLVQPVAKDPHRDALEGHSGTLITRDYLGQETLQAYTPVMAKDSGLHWSLVAKITTAEAFAREATFTRVVVLATTVIIFLVCLLATVLARFFVRPIRRLEEGVQRISGGDLDVEIAVETRDEIGELTGMFNQMSRSLSVKDDLVNQQREEIRNLLHSLMPGPVAEKFSRGEPITARAHDNVSVIFADIEGLDRLQVELDADEALAVASELIRQFDAAAADFDIERVRTVRNGYLGSCGLSLPRLDNAQRSVNFALECQRIVDRFNSESGTSLRLRAGIDTGSISSGLLGEQSLVYDLWGSAVNLAFQIKDDAAIPGIYITSRVHDALTDASVFTPAGTVVVDGESQTVWRHSERQ
;
A
#
# COMPACT_ATOMS: atom_id res chain seq x y z
N MET A 1 -50.49 81.20 -47.14
CA MET A 1 -51.28 80.20 -46.39
C MET A 1 -50.30 79.34 -45.63
N THR A 2 -50.14 79.65 -44.40
CA THR A 2 -49.20 79.18 -43.41
C THR A 2 -49.85 78.04 -42.64
N GLN A 3 -49.24 76.85 -42.68
CA GLN A 3 -49.67 75.77 -41.80
C GLN A 3 -48.72 75.76 -40.57
N VAL A 4 -49.33 75.72 -39.39
CA VAL A 4 -48.77 75.64 -38.04
C VAL A 4 -48.41 74.19 -37.78
N PRO A 5 -47.26 73.85 -37.19
CA PRO A 5 -46.92 72.45 -36.80
C PRO A 5 -47.63 72.05 -35.51
N GLU A 6 -48.12 70.83 -35.53
CA GLU A 6 -48.88 70.12 -34.51
C GLU A 6 -47.97 69.81 -33.28
N GLN A 7 -48.46 70.06 -32.09
CA GLN A 7 -47.80 69.75 -30.81
C GLN A 7 -47.79 68.24 -30.57
N ILE A 8 -46.59 67.68 -30.39
CA ILE A 8 -46.39 66.31 -29.93
C ILE A 8 -46.63 66.27 -28.42
N ALA A 9 -47.64 65.51 -28.00
CA ALA A 9 -47.92 65.23 -26.60
C ALA A 9 -46.84 64.33 -25.98
N PRO A 10 -46.46 64.53 -24.71
CA PRO A 10 -45.43 63.69 -24.04
C PRO A 10 -45.96 62.29 -23.78
N GLN A 11 -45.20 61.28 -24.18
CA GLN A 11 -45.45 59.88 -23.86
C GLN A 11 -45.36 59.64 -22.35
N PRO A 12 -46.18 58.76 -21.77
CA PRO A 12 -46.11 58.45 -20.34
C PRO A 12 -44.87 57.68 -20.00
N VAL A 13 -44.11 58.18 -19.04
CA VAL A 13 -42.94 57.55 -18.43
C VAL A 13 -43.32 56.16 -17.87
N SER A 14 -42.70 55.13 -18.38
CA SER A 14 -42.81 53.74 -17.93
C SER A 14 -42.72 53.61 -16.40
N LYS A 15 -43.80 53.06 -15.80
CA LYS A 15 -43.87 52.76 -14.37
C LYS A 15 -42.86 51.76 -14.04
N TYR A 16 -41.79 52.16 -13.38
CA TYR A 16 -40.84 51.21 -12.69
C TYR A 16 -41.67 50.30 -11.77
N LYS A 17 -41.67 48.99 -12.07
CA LYS A 17 -42.21 47.96 -11.17
C LYS A 17 -41.45 48.01 -9.85
N MET A 18 -42.11 48.42 -8.77
CA MET A 18 -41.54 48.36 -7.44
C MET A 18 -41.20 46.92 -7.07
N PRO A 19 -40.02 46.64 -6.51
CA PRO A 19 -39.67 45.30 -6.05
C PRO A 19 -40.58 44.83 -4.90
N ALA A 20 -40.79 43.52 -4.80
CA ALA A 20 -41.70 42.87 -3.88
C ALA A 20 -41.53 43.33 -2.41
N PRO A 21 -42.58 43.41 -1.61
CA PRO A 21 -42.58 44.06 -0.28
C PRO A 21 -41.68 43.38 0.77
N TRP A 22 -41.23 42.16 0.56
CA TRP A 22 -40.29 41.47 1.47
C TRP A 22 -38.85 41.96 1.33
N LEU A 23 -38.44 42.54 0.19
CA LEU A 23 -37.14 43.16 -0.04
C LEU A 23 -36.97 44.50 0.71
N ARG A 24 -38.08 45.13 1.19
CA ARG A 24 -38.05 46.40 1.93
C ARG A 24 -37.65 46.24 3.41
N ARG A 25 -37.61 45.01 3.96
CA ARG A 25 -37.31 44.76 5.39
C ARG A 25 -35.85 44.42 5.68
N LEU A 26 -35.01 44.27 4.69
CA LEU A 26 -33.57 44.09 4.92
C LEU A 26 -32.91 45.46 5.18
N PRO A 27 -32.14 45.64 6.25
CA PRO A 27 -31.48 46.91 6.59
C PRO A 27 -30.36 47.29 5.59
N ILE A 28 -30.31 46.63 4.43
CA ILE A 28 -29.29 46.79 3.38
C ILE A 28 -29.31 48.23 2.79
N ASN A 29 -30.44 48.94 2.85
CA ASN A 29 -30.54 50.31 2.30
C ASN A 29 -29.78 51.37 3.14
N ARG A 30 -29.38 51.06 4.36
CA ARG A 30 -28.62 51.96 5.23
C ARG A 30 -27.11 51.68 5.26
N VAL A 31 -26.68 50.63 4.57
CA VAL A 31 -25.29 50.21 4.52
C VAL A 31 -24.58 50.89 3.36
N SER A 32 -23.37 51.37 3.56
CA SER A 32 -22.56 52.03 2.53
C SER A 32 -22.32 51.10 1.31
N ILE A 33 -22.14 51.68 0.13
CA ILE A 33 -21.78 50.91 -1.09
C ILE A 33 -20.56 50.06 -0.86
N GLN A 34 -19.59 50.58 -0.13
CA GLN A 34 -18.38 49.84 0.26
C GLN A 34 -18.71 48.54 1.00
N SER A 35 -19.53 48.64 2.05
CA SER A 35 -19.91 47.47 2.84
C SER A 35 -20.76 46.46 2.05
N LYS A 36 -21.62 46.97 1.10
CA LYS A 36 -22.40 46.10 0.20
C LYS A 36 -21.48 45.31 -0.75
N LEU A 37 -20.51 45.98 -1.38
CA LEU A 37 -19.54 45.36 -2.27
C LEU A 37 -18.65 44.34 -1.53
N VAL A 38 -18.13 44.72 -0.37
CA VAL A 38 -17.33 43.79 0.47
C VAL A 38 -18.16 42.59 0.88
N LEU A 39 -19.39 42.81 1.37
CA LEU A 39 -20.29 41.73 1.78
C LEU A 39 -20.61 40.79 0.62
N MET A 40 -20.91 41.32 -0.57
CA MET A 40 -21.20 40.54 -1.77
C MET A 40 -20.00 39.72 -2.21
N LEU A 41 -18.79 40.34 -2.30
CA LEU A 41 -17.58 39.68 -2.67
C LEU A 41 -17.18 38.57 -1.65
N VAL A 42 -17.26 38.89 -0.37
CA VAL A 42 -16.97 37.93 0.71
C VAL A 42 -17.99 36.77 0.67
N LEU A 43 -19.26 37.07 0.54
CA LEU A 43 -20.31 36.04 0.52
C LEU A 43 -20.18 35.11 -0.71
N CYS A 44 -20.00 35.69 -1.91
CA CYS A 44 -19.74 34.89 -3.12
C CYS A 44 -18.51 34.01 -3.00
N THR A 45 -17.43 34.55 -2.44
CA THR A 45 -16.18 33.83 -2.33
C THR A 45 -16.23 32.77 -1.24
N VAL A 46 -16.80 33.08 -0.07
CA VAL A 46 -17.01 32.09 0.99
C VAL A 46 -17.89 30.95 0.47
N LEU A 47 -18.97 31.28 -0.26
CA LEU A 47 -19.83 30.26 -0.85
C LEU A 47 -19.05 29.40 -1.87
N ALA A 48 -18.36 30.04 -2.82
CA ALA A 48 -17.59 29.33 -3.83
C ALA A 48 -16.47 28.47 -3.21
N SER A 49 -15.69 29.03 -2.27
CA SER A 49 -14.62 28.30 -1.59
C SER A 49 -15.17 27.14 -0.75
N THR A 50 -16.32 27.35 -0.09
CA THR A 50 -16.97 26.29 0.69
C THR A 50 -17.46 25.16 -0.21
N VAL A 51 -18.09 25.50 -1.36
CA VAL A 51 -18.57 24.49 -2.32
C VAL A 51 -17.40 23.72 -2.92
N VAL A 52 -16.36 24.42 -3.40
CA VAL A 52 -15.17 23.75 -3.97
C VAL A 52 -14.45 22.93 -2.90
N GLY A 53 -14.28 23.47 -1.69
CA GLY A 53 -13.70 22.75 -0.56
C GLY A 53 -14.51 21.52 -0.17
N ALA A 54 -15.84 21.60 -0.16
CA ALA A 54 -16.72 20.48 0.13
C ALA A 54 -16.64 19.39 -0.96
N ILE A 55 -16.60 19.79 -2.24
CA ILE A 55 -16.43 18.85 -3.36
C ILE A 55 -15.05 18.17 -3.29
N ALA A 56 -13.99 18.95 -3.10
CA ALA A 56 -12.63 18.43 -2.97
C ALA A 56 -12.50 17.49 -1.77
N PHE A 57 -13.08 17.87 -0.63
CA PHE A 57 -13.13 17.04 0.57
C PHE A 57 -13.86 15.72 0.34
N HIS A 58 -15.07 15.79 -0.25
CA HIS A 58 -15.86 14.59 -0.51
C HIS A 58 -15.18 13.66 -1.52
N ALA A 59 -14.68 14.21 -2.64
CA ALA A 59 -13.96 13.44 -3.65
C ALA A 59 -12.66 12.84 -3.10
N GLY A 60 -11.87 13.64 -2.38
CA GLY A 60 -10.61 13.16 -1.79
C GLY A 60 -10.84 12.06 -0.76
N ARG A 61 -11.82 12.23 0.12
CA ARG A 61 -12.21 11.22 1.11
C ARG A 61 -12.65 9.91 0.45
N THR A 62 -13.52 9.99 -0.55
CA THR A 62 -14.00 8.81 -1.28
C THR A 62 -12.85 8.10 -1.97
N ASN A 63 -11.98 8.83 -2.67
CA ASN A 63 -10.84 8.26 -3.37
C ASN A 63 -9.85 7.58 -2.41
N MET A 64 -9.57 8.18 -1.25
CA MET A 64 -8.69 7.57 -0.23
C MET A 64 -9.28 6.27 0.32
N ARG A 65 -10.60 6.24 0.59
CA ARG A 65 -11.27 5.02 1.06
C ARG A 65 -11.27 3.93 0.00
N VAL A 66 -11.57 4.27 -1.25
CA VAL A 66 -11.51 3.34 -2.38
C VAL A 66 -10.08 2.81 -2.56
N ALA A 67 -9.08 3.68 -2.49
CA ALA A 67 -7.67 3.25 -2.61
C ALA A 67 -7.25 2.30 -1.49
N ALA A 68 -7.63 2.59 -0.22
CA ALA A 68 -7.36 1.70 0.91
C ALA A 68 -8.05 0.35 0.75
N THR A 69 -9.31 0.37 0.30
CA THR A 69 -10.08 -0.86 0.03
C THR A 69 -9.45 -1.67 -1.10
N ASN A 70 -9.14 -1.03 -2.24
CA ASN A 70 -8.54 -1.72 -3.39
C ASN A 70 -7.19 -2.33 -3.04
N ARG A 71 -6.34 -1.61 -2.28
CA ARG A 71 -5.08 -2.15 -1.81
C ARG A 71 -5.28 -3.43 -0.97
N LEU A 72 -6.24 -3.42 -0.07
CA LEU A 72 -6.52 -4.59 0.76
C LEU A 72 -7.05 -5.77 -0.07
N VAL A 73 -7.88 -5.49 -1.08
CA VAL A 73 -8.35 -6.47 -2.07
C VAL A 73 -7.19 -7.04 -2.87
N GLU A 74 -6.26 -6.21 -3.33
CA GLU A 74 -5.07 -6.66 -4.06
C GLU A 74 -4.20 -7.60 -3.22
N ILE A 75 -3.97 -7.24 -1.95
CA ILE A 75 -3.22 -8.09 -1.01
C ILE A 75 -3.96 -9.43 -0.82
N ARG A 76 -5.27 -9.39 -0.57
CA ARG A 76 -6.11 -10.58 -0.45
C ARG A 76 -5.98 -11.50 -1.68
N GLU A 77 -6.10 -10.93 -2.89
CA GLU A 77 -6.00 -11.71 -4.14
C GLU A 77 -4.58 -12.25 -4.36
N ALA A 78 -3.56 -11.51 -3.97
CA ALA A 78 -2.18 -11.98 -4.05
C ALA A 78 -1.96 -13.17 -3.10
N GLN A 79 -2.44 -13.08 -1.87
CA GLN A 79 -2.35 -14.15 -0.88
C GLN A 79 -3.15 -15.39 -1.30
N LYS A 80 -4.37 -15.19 -1.83
CA LYS A 80 -5.17 -16.27 -2.38
C LYS A 80 -4.42 -17.04 -3.47
N ARG A 81 -3.92 -16.31 -4.49
CA ARG A 81 -3.17 -16.92 -5.58
C ARG A 81 -1.90 -17.62 -5.09
N GLY A 82 -1.19 -17.02 -4.14
CA GLY A 82 -0.01 -17.62 -3.53
C GLY A 82 -0.34 -18.93 -2.84
N LEU A 83 -1.42 -18.98 -2.06
CA LEU A 83 -1.86 -20.16 -1.34
C LEU A 83 -2.36 -21.26 -2.29
N GLU A 84 -3.24 -20.92 -3.23
CA GLU A 84 -3.75 -21.86 -4.24
C GLU A 84 -2.60 -22.40 -5.12
N GLY A 85 -1.63 -21.56 -5.46
CA GLY A 85 -0.41 -21.95 -6.17
C GLY A 85 0.44 -22.94 -5.37
N GLN A 86 0.73 -22.64 -4.11
CA GLN A 86 1.48 -23.57 -3.23
C GLN A 86 0.78 -24.92 -3.07
N ILE A 87 -0.53 -24.90 -2.83
CA ILE A 87 -1.31 -26.14 -2.72
C ILE A 87 -1.24 -26.94 -4.03
N SER A 88 -1.38 -26.27 -5.17
CA SER A 88 -1.29 -26.91 -6.48
C SER A 88 0.10 -27.52 -6.74
N ASP A 89 1.15 -26.79 -6.44
CA ASP A 89 2.54 -27.24 -6.65
C ASP A 89 2.86 -28.47 -5.80
N LEU A 90 2.47 -28.44 -4.51
CA LEU A 90 2.67 -29.58 -3.61
C LEU A 90 1.82 -30.78 -4.03
N THR A 91 0.58 -30.54 -4.48
CA THR A 91 -0.30 -31.59 -5.02
C THR A 91 0.30 -32.24 -6.26
N ASN A 92 0.81 -31.46 -7.19
CA ASN A 92 1.46 -31.94 -8.40
C ASN A 92 2.75 -32.72 -8.07
N ALA A 93 3.51 -32.27 -7.08
CA ALA A 93 4.69 -33.00 -6.60
C ALA A 93 4.30 -34.38 -6.06
N LEU A 94 3.29 -34.47 -5.17
CA LEU A 94 2.81 -35.74 -4.64
C LEU A 94 2.37 -36.70 -5.78
N ILE A 95 1.56 -36.22 -6.71
CA ILE A 95 1.09 -37.02 -7.86
C ILE A 95 2.27 -37.53 -8.66
N THR A 96 3.24 -36.66 -8.97
CA THR A 96 4.45 -37.06 -9.72
C THR A 96 5.24 -38.15 -9.01
N TYR A 97 5.40 -38.05 -7.69
CA TYR A 97 6.13 -39.06 -6.92
C TYR A 97 5.35 -40.40 -6.84
N THR A 98 4.01 -40.37 -6.74
CA THR A 98 3.20 -41.62 -6.72
C THR A 98 3.19 -42.34 -8.05
N GLU A 99 3.39 -41.64 -9.16
CA GLU A 99 3.54 -42.24 -10.50
C GLU A 99 4.90 -42.93 -10.69
N GLY A 100 5.91 -42.51 -9.91
CA GLY A 100 7.26 -43.05 -10.02
C GLY A 100 7.38 -44.52 -9.60
N THR A 101 8.19 -45.29 -10.33
CA THR A 101 8.47 -46.68 -10.01
C THR A 101 9.09 -46.88 -8.61
N THR A 102 9.79 -45.87 -8.11
CA THR A 102 10.39 -45.87 -6.76
C THR A 102 9.34 -45.96 -5.67
N ALA A 103 8.26 -45.14 -5.76
CA ALA A 103 7.18 -45.16 -4.77
C ALA A 103 6.42 -46.51 -4.80
N GLN A 104 6.13 -47.04 -5.99
CA GLN A 104 5.48 -48.33 -6.15
C GLN A 104 6.32 -49.47 -5.59
N SER A 105 7.63 -49.48 -5.89
CA SER A 105 8.55 -50.48 -5.37
C SER A 105 8.74 -50.34 -3.86
N ALA A 106 8.81 -49.12 -3.34
CA ALA A 106 8.89 -48.84 -1.91
C ALA A 106 7.65 -49.39 -1.16
N LEU A 107 6.45 -49.03 -1.63
CA LEU A 107 5.22 -49.56 -1.05
C LEU A 107 5.23 -51.07 -0.97
N LYS A 108 5.57 -51.74 -2.09
CA LYS A 108 5.65 -53.19 -2.16
C LYS A 108 6.68 -53.77 -1.19
N ASP A 109 7.91 -53.24 -1.19
CA ASP A 109 9.02 -53.77 -0.37
C ASP A 109 8.71 -53.54 1.12
N PHE A 110 8.19 -52.34 1.50
CA PHE A 110 7.81 -52.06 2.89
C PHE A 110 6.60 -52.90 3.33
N THR A 111 5.58 -53.08 2.48
CA THR A 111 4.44 -53.95 2.79
C THR A 111 4.90 -55.38 3.03
N ALA A 112 5.76 -55.93 2.13
CA ALA A 112 6.31 -57.27 2.28
C ALA A 112 7.18 -57.42 3.54
N GLY A 113 8.01 -56.38 3.85
CA GLY A 113 8.79 -56.36 5.07
C GLY A 113 7.91 -56.27 6.32
N PHE A 114 6.85 -55.48 6.30
CA PHE A 114 5.87 -55.39 7.37
C PHE A 114 5.14 -56.69 7.63
N ASP A 115 4.72 -57.39 6.56
CA ASP A 115 4.04 -58.69 6.64
C ASP A 115 4.95 -59.77 7.24
N GLN A 116 6.24 -59.75 6.95
CA GLN A 116 7.19 -60.66 7.58
C GLN A 116 7.33 -60.43 9.09
N LEU A 117 7.20 -59.21 9.55
CA LEU A 117 7.23 -58.82 10.96
C LEU A 117 5.96 -59.25 11.73
N ALA A 118 4.91 -59.74 11.07
CA ALA A 118 3.70 -60.24 11.74
C ALA A 118 3.97 -61.37 12.74
N ASN A 119 5.07 -62.13 12.53
CA ASN A 119 5.50 -63.19 13.42
C ASN A 119 6.69 -62.80 14.30
N ALA A 120 7.19 -61.56 14.21
CA ALA A 120 8.26 -61.08 15.04
C ALA A 120 7.82 -61.05 16.50
N GLN A 121 8.73 -61.39 17.38
CA GLN A 121 8.48 -61.29 18.84
C GLN A 121 9.41 -60.27 19.43
N VAL A 122 8.86 -59.40 20.23
CA VAL A 122 9.63 -58.45 21.06
C VAL A 122 9.80 -59.04 22.46
N THR A 123 10.97 -58.80 23.04
CA THR A 123 11.24 -59.31 24.41
C THR A 123 10.45 -58.48 25.45
N PRO A 124 10.34 -58.98 26.69
CA PRO A 124 9.73 -58.19 27.77
C PRO A 124 10.44 -56.84 28.00
N GLU A 125 11.78 -56.79 27.87
CA GLU A 125 12.58 -55.57 27.99
C GLU A 125 12.29 -54.59 26.86
N GLN A 126 12.13 -55.07 25.63
CA GLN A 126 11.73 -54.26 24.46
C GLN A 126 10.32 -53.76 24.64
N SER A 127 9.38 -54.58 25.10
CA SER A 127 8.00 -54.17 25.38
C SER A 127 7.96 -53.09 26.45
N LYS A 128 8.79 -53.20 27.48
CA LYS A 128 8.92 -52.17 28.51
C LYS A 128 9.46 -50.87 27.93
N ALA A 129 10.50 -50.92 27.09
CA ALA A 129 11.06 -49.72 26.46
C ALA A 129 10.03 -48.97 25.59
N ILE A 130 9.17 -49.72 24.86
CA ILE A 130 8.05 -49.14 24.10
C ILE A 130 7.05 -48.46 25.09
N ALA A 131 6.64 -49.13 26.16
CA ALA A 131 5.72 -48.59 27.12
C ALA A 131 6.28 -47.33 27.80
N ASP A 132 7.56 -47.36 28.21
CA ASP A 132 8.20 -46.17 28.82
C ASP A 132 8.25 -45.00 27.82
N TYR A 133 8.54 -45.25 26.52
CA TYR A 133 8.52 -44.23 25.46
C TYR A 133 7.12 -43.63 25.28
N TYR A 134 6.09 -44.46 25.21
CA TYR A 134 4.69 -43.98 25.06
C TYR A 134 4.21 -43.19 26.27
N GLN A 135 4.64 -43.57 27.48
CA GLN A 135 4.35 -42.77 28.69
C GLN A 135 5.01 -41.40 28.60
N GLN A 136 6.24 -41.36 28.16
CA GLN A 136 6.98 -40.09 27.96
C GLN A 136 6.31 -39.25 26.88
N PHE A 137 6.00 -39.84 25.72
CA PHE A 137 5.29 -39.19 24.60
C PHE A 137 3.97 -38.59 25.03
N VAL A 138 3.13 -39.33 25.77
CA VAL A 138 1.86 -38.84 26.31
C VAL A 138 2.09 -37.69 27.30
N SER A 139 3.03 -37.84 28.22
CA SER A 139 3.36 -36.79 29.19
C SER A 139 3.80 -35.49 28.51
N ASP A 140 4.62 -35.58 27.46
CA ASP A 140 5.10 -34.40 26.74
C ASP A 140 4.01 -33.79 25.86
N THR A 141 3.18 -34.63 25.23
CA THR A 141 1.99 -34.20 24.48
C THR A 141 0.97 -33.50 25.40
N GLU A 142 0.70 -34.03 26.58
CA GLU A 142 -0.19 -33.39 27.57
C GLU A 142 0.36 -32.05 28.06
N LYS A 143 1.67 -31.93 28.31
CA LYS A 143 2.27 -30.65 28.67
C LYS A 143 2.12 -29.61 27.56
N PHE A 144 2.32 -30.02 26.31
CA PHE A 144 2.23 -29.14 25.14
C PHE A 144 0.77 -28.78 24.79
N SER A 145 -0.09 -29.78 24.66
CA SER A 145 -1.49 -29.57 24.21
C SER A 145 -2.48 -29.26 25.34
N GLY A 146 -2.19 -29.76 26.53
CA GLY A 146 -3.15 -29.78 27.66
C GLY A 146 -4.22 -30.85 27.52
N THR A 147 -4.18 -31.67 26.47
CA THR A 147 -5.10 -32.76 26.22
C THR A 147 -4.63 -34.02 26.94
N LYS A 148 -5.47 -34.62 27.76
CA LYS A 148 -5.15 -35.90 28.39
C LYS A 148 -5.27 -37.03 27.40
N LEU A 149 -4.20 -37.78 27.22
CA LEU A 149 -4.14 -38.98 26.40
C LEU A 149 -4.01 -40.23 27.28
N ASP A 150 -4.52 -41.33 26.79
CA ASP A 150 -4.35 -42.64 27.45
C ASP A 150 -3.20 -43.43 26.77
N ALA A 151 -2.05 -43.49 27.40
CA ALA A 151 -0.89 -44.20 26.90
C ALA A 151 -1.21 -45.68 26.60
N ALA A 152 -2.09 -46.32 27.39
CA ALA A 152 -2.45 -47.73 27.18
C ALA A 152 -3.27 -47.93 25.89
N ALA A 153 -4.13 -46.97 25.56
CA ALA A 153 -4.92 -47.00 24.31
C ALA A 153 -4.08 -46.78 23.05
N LEU A 154 -2.92 -46.13 23.16
CA LEU A 154 -2.01 -45.84 22.07
C LEU A 154 -0.96 -46.95 21.86
N LEU A 155 -0.77 -47.89 22.80
CA LEU A 155 0.23 -48.91 22.70
C LEU A 155 0.07 -49.77 21.42
N PRO A 156 1.16 -50.14 20.75
CA PRO A 156 1.16 -50.98 19.55
C PRO A 156 0.47 -52.32 19.81
N THR A 157 -0.39 -52.72 18.95
CA THR A 157 -1.22 -53.94 19.12
C THR A 157 -0.68 -55.14 18.34
N SER A 158 -0.16 -54.93 17.14
CA SER A 158 0.40 -55.98 16.28
C SER A 158 1.87 -56.24 16.58
N ASN A 159 2.38 -57.43 16.27
CA ASN A 159 3.80 -57.77 16.42
C ASN A 159 4.67 -56.91 15.49
N ALA A 160 4.23 -56.66 14.26
CA ALA A 160 4.95 -55.82 13.31
C ALA A 160 5.08 -54.39 13.84
N GLU A 161 3.96 -53.82 14.32
CA GLU A 161 3.93 -52.49 14.92
C GLU A 161 4.89 -52.42 16.14
N ARG A 162 4.80 -53.37 17.10
CA ARG A 162 5.72 -53.45 18.27
C ARG A 162 7.18 -53.50 17.87
N TYR A 163 7.50 -54.29 16.84
CA TYR A 163 8.83 -54.42 16.33
C TYR A 163 9.37 -53.08 15.79
N LEU A 164 8.58 -52.44 14.91
CA LEU A 164 8.95 -51.15 14.32
C LEU A 164 9.05 -50.05 15.40
N GLN A 165 8.08 -49.99 16.31
CA GLN A 165 8.08 -49.03 17.42
C GLN A 165 9.29 -49.20 18.34
N TYR A 166 9.78 -50.41 18.54
CA TYR A 166 11.02 -50.60 19.29
C TYR A 166 12.26 -50.16 18.52
N TYR A 167 12.45 -50.64 17.30
CA TYR A 167 13.72 -50.44 16.58
C TYR A 167 13.82 -49.04 15.97
N TYR A 168 12.71 -48.44 15.54
CA TYR A 168 12.71 -47.21 14.75
C TYR A 168 12.08 -46.00 15.43
N THR A 169 11.33 -46.19 16.51
CA THR A 169 10.71 -45.09 17.27
C THR A 169 11.40 -44.97 18.66
N SER A 170 11.23 -45.93 19.56
CA SER A 170 11.73 -45.80 20.95
C SER A 170 13.27 -45.74 21.08
N LYS A 171 14.01 -46.31 20.11
CA LYS A 171 15.49 -46.21 20.05
C LYS A 171 15.98 -44.91 19.43
N LEU A 172 15.14 -44.20 18.73
CA LEU A 172 15.43 -42.98 17.99
C LEU A 172 14.62 -41.80 18.54
N PRO A 173 14.94 -41.30 19.75
CA PRO A 173 14.06 -40.39 20.48
C PRO A 173 13.99 -39.00 19.91
N THR A 174 14.73 -38.69 18.84
CA THR A 174 14.63 -37.38 18.16
C THR A 174 14.38 -37.56 16.65
N ASN A 175 13.65 -36.63 16.08
CA ASN A 175 13.33 -36.63 14.63
C ASN A 175 14.60 -36.61 13.78
N GLU A 176 15.66 -35.91 14.21
CA GLU A 176 16.93 -35.87 13.49
C GLU A 176 17.62 -37.26 13.43
N LEU A 177 17.54 -38.03 14.49
CA LEU A 177 18.05 -39.41 14.49
C LEU A 177 17.19 -40.34 13.64
N ALA A 178 15.88 -40.22 13.77
CA ALA A 178 14.92 -41.03 13.02
C ALA A 178 15.03 -40.82 11.51
N ILE A 179 15.06 -39.58 11.03
CA ILE A 179 15.18 -39.26 9.61
C ILE A 179 16.60 -39.64 9.06
N ALA A 180 17.64 -39.57 9.87
CA ALA A 180 19.03 -39.91 9.48
C ALA A 180 19.29 -41.40 9.42
N THR A 181 18.45 -42.22 10.09
CA THR A 181 18.70 -43.67 10.21
C THR A 181 18.20 -44.42 8.99
N ASP A 182 19.12 -44.96 8.20
CA ASP A 182 18.83 -45.76 7.03
C ASP A 182 18.60 -47.23 7.37
N ASP A 183 19.39 -47.78 8.32
CA ASP A 183 19.32 -49.18 8.71
C ASP A 183 19.62 -49.35 10.21
N GLN A 184 18.82 -50.14 10.92
CA GLN A 184 19.08 -50.54 12.33
C GLN A 184 19.91 -51.79 12.47
N HIS A 185 20.34 -52.40 11.34
CA HIS A 185 21.12 -53.63 11.29
C HIS A 185 20.47 -54.81 12.07
N ASP A 186 19.13 -54.86 12.06
CA ASP A 186 18.33 -55.89 12.74
C ASP A 186 18.06 -57.11 11.85
N GLY A 187 18.50 -57.06 10.58
CA GLY A 187 18.39 -58.12 9.61
C GLY A 187 16.98 -58.30 9.01
N SER A 188 16.01 -57.41 9.35
CA SER A 188 14.69 -57.49 8.83
C SER A 188 14.61 -57.03 7.36
N ALA A 189 13.66 -57.58 6.62
CA ALA A 189 13.37 -57.13 5.26
C ALA A 189 12.84 -55.67 5.25
N TRP A 190 12.20 -55.24 6.33
CA TRP A 190 11.76 -53.89 6.47
C TRP A 190 12.91 -52.92 6.56
N SER A 191 13.96 -53.25 7.39
CA SER A 191 15.18 -52.44 7.50
C SER A 191 15.95 -52.39 6.18
N ALA A 192 15.99 -53.49 5.43
CA ALA A 192 16.56 -53.50 4.09
C ALA A 192 15.83 -52.59 3.11
N ALA A 193 14.48 -52.55 3.20
CA ALA A 193 13.65 -51.57 2.44
C ALA A 193 13.96 -50.13 2.90
N ASN A 194 14.05 -49.88 4.21
CA ASN A 194 14.38 -48.57 4.73
C ASN A 194 15.76 -48.08 4.25
N ALA A 195 16.77 -48.92 4.31
CA ALA A 195 18.11 -48.63 3.78
C ALA A 195 18.10 -48.25 2.30
N LYS A 196 17.20 -48.86 1.52
CA LYS A 196 17.04 -48.61 0.08
C LYS A 196 16.31 -47.31 -0.25
N TYR A 197 15.30 -46.95 0.53
CA TYR A 197 14.36 -45.88 0.16
C TYR A 197 14.38 -44.66 1.10
N GLN A 198 14.91 -44.72 2.30
CA GLN A 198 14.93 -43.63 3.27
C GLN A 198 15.51 -42.34 2.69
N SER A 199 16.62 -42.44 1.96
CA SER A 199 17.23 -41.26 1.33
C SER A 199 16.33 -40.57 0.33
N PHE A 200 15.53 -41.34 -0.41
CA PHE A 200 14.53 -40.78 -1.37
C PHE A 200 13.43 -39.99 -0.65
N PHE A 201 12.84 -40.55 0.40
CA PHE A 201 11.79 -39.84 1.14
C PHE A 201 12.35 -38.67 1.95
N ARG A 202 13.54 -38.80 2.52
CA ARG A 202 14.26 -37.72 3.20
C ARG A 202 14.46 -36.51 2.27
N GLU A 203 14.89 -36.77 1.04
CA GLU A 203 15.07 -35.73 0.02
C GLU A 203 13.75 -35.03 -0.31
N ILE A 204 12.65 -35.79 -0.46
CA ILE A 204 11.33 -35.20 -0.73
C ILE A 204 10.86 -34.32 0.41
N VAL A 205 10.88 -34.85 1.64
CA VAL A 205 10.45 -34.12 2.84
C VAL A 205 11.26 -32.85 3.03
N SER A 206 12.59 -32.94 2.87
CA SER A 206 13.46 -31.78 2.98
C SER A 206 13.22 -30.75 1.88
N ARG A 207 13.14 -31.19 0.62
CA ARG A 207 13.00 -30.30 -0.56
C ARG A 207 11.70 -29.50 -0.55
N PHE A 208 10.61 -30.17 -0.19
CA PHE A 208 9.28 -29.54 -0.17
C PHE A 208 8.89 -29.04 1.22
N ALA A 209 9.74 -29.28 2.22
CA ALA A 209 9.49 -28.99 3.63
C ALA A 209 8.17 -29.60 4.13
N PHE A 210 7.84 -30.82 3.68
CA PHE A 210 6.77 -31.60 4.30
C PHE A 210 7.15 -31.96 5.73
N GLU A 211 6.16 -32.08 6.59
CA GLU A 211 6.41 -32.43 8.00
C GLU A 211 6.57 -33.95 8.18
N ASP A 212 5.93 -34.77 7.33
CA ASP A 212 6.25 -36.19 7.18
C ASP A 212 5.79 -36.74 5.81
N ALA A 213 6.23 -37.95 5.48
CA ALA A 213 5.77 -38.74 4.34
C ALA A 213 5.51 -40.18 4.77
N LEU A 214 4.26 -40.63 4.58
CA LEU A 214 3.81 -41.97 4.94
C LEU A 214 3.53 -42.82 3.68
N LEU A 215 3.84 -44.10 3.79
CA LEU A 215 3.26 -45.14 2.89
C LEU A 215 2.25 -45.97 3.67
N ILE A 216 1.05 -46.05 3.14
CA ILE A 216 -0.07 -46.81 3.76
C ILE A 216 -0.50 -47.90 2.77
N ASP A 217 -0.48 -49.13 3.23
CA ASP A 217 -0.83 -50.27 2.39
C ASP A 217 -2.35 -50.37 2.12
N GLY A 218 -2.76 -51.26 1.25
CA GLY A 218 -4.18 -51.47 0.89
C GLY A 218 -5.07 -52.00 2.04
N ARG A 219 -4.50 -52.33 3.18
CA ARG A 219 -5.19 -52.75 4.40
C ARG A 219 -5.28 -51.64 5.45
N GLY A 220 -4.62 -50.50 5.19
CA GLY A 220 -4.58 -49.36 6.08
C GLY A 220 -3.44 -49.37 7.08
N ASN A 221 -2.43 -50.24 6.93
CA ASN A 221 -1.26 -50.18 7.80
C ASN A 221 -0.29 -49.09 7.33
N ILE A 222 0.19 -48.24 8.22
CA ILE A 222 1.28 -47.30 7.97
C ILE A 222 2.59 -48.10 7.92
N VAL A 223 2.96 -48.57 6.72
CA VAL A 223 4.12 -49.42 6.56
C VAL A 223 5.44 -48.65 6.52
N TYR A 224 5.38 -47.34 6.37
CA TYR A 224 6.51 -46.45 6.38
C TYR A 224 6.12 -45.04 6.83
N SER A 225 6.97 -44.37 7.59
CA SER A 225 7.01 -42.94 7.91
C SER A 225 8.44 -42.47 7.76
N THR A 226 8.67 -41.23 7.33
CA THR A 226 10.02 -40.67 7.20
C THR A 226 10.64 -40.40 8.55
N TYR A 227 9.85 -39.88 9.50
CA TYR A 227 10.30 -39.56 10.87
C TYR A 227 10.09 -40.69 11.87
N LYS A 228 9.39 -41.76 11.48
CA LYS A 228 9.23 -42.96 12.34
C LYS A 228 8.49 -42.66 13.65
N ASP A 229 7.46 -41.82 13.58
CA ASP A 229 6.65 -41.42 14.72
C ASP A 229 5.83 -42.59 15.31
N VAL A 230 5.05 -42.33 16.35
CA VAL A 230 4.26 -43.33 17.05
C VAL A 230 3.14 -43.97 16.22
N ASP A 231 2.84 -43.42 15.04
CA ASP A 231 1.91 -44.01 14.08
C ASP A 231 2.55 -45.07 13.15
N LEU A 232 3.89 -45.15 13.09
CA LEU A 232 4.57 -46.14 12.27
C LEU A 232 4.15 -47.57 12.69
N GLY A 233 3.65 -48.32 11.72
CA GLY A 233 3.15 -49.70 11.91
C GLY A 233 1.71 -49.79 12.39
N SER A 234 1.11 -48.68 12.79
CA SER A 234 -0.30 -48.65 13.21
C SER A 234 -1.24 -48.85 11.99
N ASN A 235 -2.47 -49.26 12.28
CA ASN A 235 -3.49 -49.37 11.25
C ASN A 235 -4.48 -48.22 11.37
N ILE A 236 -4.61 -47.40 10.31
CA ILE A 236 -5.47 -46.21 10.35
C ILE A 236 -6.97 -46.55 10.34
N VAL A 237 -7.36 -47.82 9.98
CA VAL A 237 -8.76 -48.24 9.96
C VAL A 237 -9.20 -48.78 11.31
N THR A 238 -8.34 -49.53 11.98
CA THR A 238 -8.67 -50.25 13.23
C THR A 238 -7.89 -49.79 14.45
N GLY A 239 -6.77 -49.09 14.26
CA GLY A 239 -5.87 -48.66 15.29
C GLY A 239 -6.36 -47.37 16.03
N PRO A 240 -5.50 -46.82 16.92
CA PRO A 240 -5.85 -45.69 17.77
C PRO A 240 -6.16 -44.41 16.96
N TYR A 241 -5.52 -44.22 15.81
CA TYR A 241 -5.62 -42.99 14.99
C TYR A 241 -6.76 -43.05 13.95
N ARG A 242 -7.69 -44.02 14.07
CA ARG A 242 -8.86 -44.16 13.14
C ARG A 242 -9.82 -42.98 13.18
N GLY A 243 -9.72 -42.10 14.15
CA GLY A 243 -10.53 -40.86 14.25
C GLY A 243 -9.99 -39.71 13.43
N SER A 244 -8.77 -39.83 12.89
CA SER A 244 -8.13 -38.75 12.14
C SER A 244 -8.72 -38.56 10.74
N LEU A 245 -8.56 -37.34 10.21
CA LEU A 245 -8.93 -37.01 8.83
C LEU A 245 -8.13 -37.80 7.78
N LEU A 246 -6.97 -38.34 8.18
CA LEU A 246 -6.15 -39.23 7.34
C LEU A 246 -6.93 -40.46 6.89
N LEU A 247 -7.75 -41.07 7.75
CA LEU A 247 -8.60 -42.21 7.37
C LEU A 247 -9.55 -41.85 6.24
N GLY A 248 -10.25 -40.73 6.35
CA GLY A 248 -11.18 -40.27 5.30
C GLY A 248 -10.47 -39.98 3.96
N ALA A 249 -9.29 -39.40 4.01
CA ALA A 249 -8.47 -39.14 2.83
C ALA A 249 -7.95 -40.42 2.20
N TYR A 250 -7.45 -41.36 3.01
CA TYR A 250 -7.04 -42.69 2.56
C TYR A 250 -8.18 -43.41 1.82
N GLN A 251 -9.38 -43.48 2.42
CA GLN A 251 -10.54 -44.15 1.83
C GLN A 251 -10.94 -43.52 0.49
N LYS A 252 -10.95 -42.17 0.41
CA LYS A 252 -11.24 -41.46 -0.83
C LYS A 252 -10.16 -41.69 -1.89
N ALA A 253 -8.88 -41.73 -1.53
CA ALA A 253 -7.78 -42.00 -2.45
C ALA A 253 -7.84 -43.45 -2.97
N MET A 254 -8.03 -44.41 -2.07
CA MET A 254 -8.14 -45.85 -2.43
C MET A 254 -9.35 -46.15 -3.31
N SER A 255 -10.45 -45.43 -3.16
CA SER A 255 -11.67 -45.61 -4.00
C SER A 255 -11.62 -44.83 -5.30
N SER A 256 -10.60 -44.00 -5.51
CA SER A 256 -10.51 -43.16 -6.70
C SER A 256 -9.98 -43.94 -7.91
N ASN A 257 -10.78 -44.01 -8.98
CA ASN A 257 -10.34 -44.53 -10.28
C ASN A 257 -9.73 -43.46 -11.20
N LYS A 258 -9.55 -42.24 -10.69
CA LYS A 258 -9.02 -41.10 -11.46
C LYS A 258 -7.51 -41.03 -11.35
N VAL A 259 -6.87 -40.91 -12.50
CA VAL A 259 -5.44 -40.50 -12.60
C VAL A 259 -5.31 -39.03 -12.14
N ASN A 260 -4.17 -38.68 -11.59
CA ASN A 260 -3.82 -37.29 -11.22
C ASN A 260 -4.78 -36.68 -10.18
N ARG A 261 -5.19 -37.45 -9.18
CA ARG A 261 -6.00 -36.94 -8.08
C ARG A 261 -5.33 -37.19 -6.72
N ALA A 262 -5.07 -36.12 -6.02
CA ALA A 262 -4.77 -36.16 -4.59
C ALA A 262 -5.98 -35.68 -3.78
N VAL A 263 -6.11 -36.19 -2.57
CA VAL A 263 -7.11 -35.77 -1.59
C VAL A 263 -6.41 -34.91 -0.57
N LEU A 264 -6.91 -33.70 -0.33
CA LEU A 264 -6.46 -32.81 0.74
C LEU A 264 -7.46 -32.91 1.91
N THR A 265 -6.95 -32.87 3.14
CA THR A 265 -7.77 -32.69 4.33
C THR A 265 -7.69 -31.24 4.81
N ASP A 266 -8.62 -30.85 5.65
CA ASP A 266 -8.44 -29.70 6.52
C ASP A 266 -7.45 -30.02 7.65
N PHE A 267 -7.05 -29.01 8.43
CA PHE A 267 -6.22 -29.21 9.61
C PHE A 267 -7.00 -29.83 10.76
N GLU A 268 -6.33 -30.72 11.47
CA GLU A 268 -6.77 -31.29 12.74
C GLU A 268 -5.60 -31.33 13.73
N PHE A 269 -5.88 -31.51 15.00
CA PHE A 269 -4.86 -31.87 15.99
C PHE A 269 -4.55 -33.35 15.84
N TYR A 270 -3.34 -33.67 15.38
CA TYR A 270 -2.91 -35.04 15.15
C TYR A 270 -2.09 -35.57 16.31
N GLU A 271 -2.56 -36.63 16.96
CA GLU A 271 -1.92 -37.18 18.16
C GLU A 271 -0.47 -37.59 17.94
N PRO A 272 -0.11 -38.31 16.86
CA PRO A 272 1.30 -38.69 16.61
C PRO A 272 2.24 -37.51 16.43
N ALA A 273 1.74 -36.41 15.89
CA ALA A 273 2.50 -35.16 15.77
C ALA A 273 2.42 -34.30 17.07
N THR A 274 2.32 -34.92 18.24
CA THR A 274 2.19 -34.23 19.55
C THR A 274 1.04 -33.22 19.59
N MET A 275 -0.08 -33.52 18.96
CA MET A 275 -1.23 -32.62 18.85
C MET A 275 -0.93 -31.33 18.07
N ALA A 276 0.06 -31.34 17.19
CA ALA A 276 0.30 -30.22 16.28
C ALA A 276 -0.79 -30.14 15.20
N PRO A 277 -1.17 -28.95 14.73
CA PRO A 277 -2.06 -28.76 13.60
C PRO A 277 -1.52 -29.48 12.35
N THR A 278 -2.22 -30.49 11.87
CA THR A 278 -1.79 -31.36 10.77
C THR A 278 -2.87 -31.44 9.71
N ALA A 279 -2.51 -31.34 8.46
CA ALA A 279 -3.35 -31.66 7.31
C ALA A 279 -2.63 -32.65 6.40
N TRP A 280 -3.37 -33.38 5.62
CA TRP A 280 -2.84 -34.45 4.79
C TRP A 280 -3.08 -34.23 3.31
N MET A 281 -2.10 -34.56 2.50
CA MET A 281 -2.18 -34.69 1.06
C MET A 281 -1.98 -36.16 0.70
N VAL A 282 -3.01 -36.84 0.20
CA VAL A 282 -3.02 -38.28 -0.02
C VAL A 282 -3.30 -38.62 -1.47
N ALA A 283 -2.42 -39.42 -2.07
CA ALA A 283 -2.61 -39.92 -3.44
C ALA A 283 -2.43 -41.44 -3.54
N PRO A 284 -3.18 -42.12 -4.41
CA PRO A 284 -3.11 -43.58 -4.56
C PRO A 284 -1.83 -44.03 -5.28
N ILE A 285 -1.34 -45.22 -4.94
CA ILE A 285 -0.23 -45.91 -5.58
C ILE A 285 -0.71 -47.30 -6.04
N PRO A 286 -0.56 -47.65 -7.32
CA PRO A 286 -0.34 -46.78 -8.48
C PRO A 286 -1.55 -45.89 -8.77
N PRO A 287 -1.34 -44.72 -9.36
CA PRO A 287 -2.42 -43.84 -9.71
C PRO A 287 -3.27 -44.41 -10.89
N GLY A 288 -4.59 -44.22 -10.80
CA GLY A 288 -5.52 -44.53 -11.91
C GLY A 288 -5.81 -45.99 -12.19
N GLY A 289 -5.35 -46.91 -11.32
CA GLY A 289 -5.66 -48.33 -11.35
C GLY A 289 -6.33 -48.83 -10.06
N LYS A 290 -6.29 -50.15 -9.82
CA LYS A 290 -6.58 -50.67 -8.48
C LYS A 290 -5.40 -50.25 -7.57
N ALA A 291 -5.65 -49.27 -6.73
CA ALA A 291 -4.64 -48.82 -5.79
C ALA A 291 -4.19 -49.96 -4.86
N GLU A 292 -2.90 -50.15 -4.72
CA GLU A 292 -2.30 -51.13 -3.78
C GLU A 292 -2.06 -50.48 -2.39
N GLY A 293 -2.06 -49.15 -2.35
CA GLY A 293 -1.93 -48.33 -1.16
C GLY A 293 -1.89 -46.85 -1.54
N VAL A 294 -1.48 -46.03 -0.62
CA VAL A 294 -1.38 -44.57 -0.81
C VAL A 294 -0.02 -44.02 -0.30
N MET A 295 0.39 -42.92 -0.87
CA MET A 295 1.38 -42.01 -0.28
C MET A 295 0.65 -40.81 0.33
N ALA A 296 0.95 -40.53 1.57
CA ALA A 296 0.41 -39.37 2.30
C ALA A 296 1.56 -38.46 2.73
N PHE A 297 1.47 -37.20 2.37
CA PHE A 297 2.37 -36.15 2.88
C PHE A 297 1.67 -35.32 3.94
N GLN A 298 2.37 -35.10 5.05
CA GLN A 298 1.93 -34.18 6.08
C GLN A 298 2.18 -32.76 5.59
N PHE A 299 1.10 -32.00 5.47
CA PHE A 299 1.13 -30.67 4.85
C PHE A 299 1.84 -29.66 5.73
N PRO A 300 2.78 -28.86 5.19
CA PRO A 300 3.61 -27.97 5.97
C PRO A 300 2.85 -26.70 6.42
N ILE A 301 2.32 -26.70 7.65
CA ILE A 301 1.67 -25.53 8.25
C ILE A 301 2.60 -24.31 8.30
N THR A 302 3.89 -24.57 8.46
CA THR A 302 4.92 -23.52 8.47
C THR A 302 4.98 -22.72 7.19
N LYS A 303 4.73 -23.36 6.02
CA LYS A 303 4.65 -22.65 4.72
C LYS A 303 3.41 -21.79 4.61
N ILE A 304 2.26 -22.28 5.12
CA ILE A 304 1.03 -21.46 5.17
C ILE A 304 1.26 -20.25 6.05
N ASN A 305 1.81 -20.43 7.25
CA ASN A 305 2.10 -19.35 8.16
C ASN A 305 3.10 -18.36 7.56
N THR A 306 4.16 -18.83 6.90
CA THR A 306 5.11 -17.97 6.21
C THR A 306 4.43 -17.11 5.15
N LEU A 307 3.55 -17.71 4.35
CA LEU A 307 2.79 -16.97 3.34
C LEU A 307 1.82 -15.97 3.99
N MET A 308 0.97 -16.42 4.92
CA MET A 308 -0.05 -15.58 5.55
C MET A 308 0.53 -14.45 6.39
N THR A 309 1.72 -14.64 6.96
CA THR A 309 2.43 -13.62 7.74
C THR A 309 3.42 -12.81 6.92
N PHE A 310 3.47 -13.00 5.60
CA PHE A 310 4.49 -12.35 4.74
C PHE A 310 5.92 -12.58 5.24
N ASN A 311 6.20 -13.75 5.78
CA ASN A 311 7.46 -14.04 6.47
C ASN A 311 7.79 -13.02 7.57
N LYS A 312 6.77 -12.53 8.28
CA LYS A 312 6.84 -11.46 9.31
C LYS A 312 7.27 -10.09 8.76
N GLN A 313 7.18 -9.88 7.45
CA GLN A 313 7.52 -8.62 6.77
C GLN A 313 6.26 -7.80 6.43
N TRP A 314 5.37 -7.62 7.40
CA TRP A 314 4.05 -6.98 7.19
C TRP A 314 4.14 -5.55 6.68
N ALA A 315 5.07 -4.74 7.21
CA ALA A 315 5.23 -3.36 6.81
C ALA A 315 5.69 -3.23 5.34
N GLU A 316 6.67 -4.04 4.94
CA GLU A 316 7.22 -4.07 3.57
C GLU A 316 6.18 -4.59 2.57
N SER A 317 5.34 -5.53 3.00
CA SER A 317 4.26 -6.10 2.18
C SER A 317 3.04 -5.19 2.09
N GLY A 318 3.10 -4.03 2.72
CA GLY A 318 2.03 -3.06 2.66
C GLY A 318 0.90 -3.26 3.66
N MET A 319 1.06 -4.15 4.62
CA MET A 319 0.08 -4.40 5.69
C MET A 319 0.19 -3.41 6.86
N GLY A 320 1.18 -2.51 6.83
CA GLY A 320 1.35 -1.49 7.86
C GLY A 320 1.56 -2.08 9.26
N ASP A 321 1.06 -1.38 10.28
CA ASP A 321 1.27 -1.75 11.69
C ASP A 321 0.21 -2.72 12.22
N THR A 322 -1.02 -2.69 11.68
CA THR A 322 -2.15 -3.49 12.20
C THR A 322 -2.72 -4.47 11.18
N GLY A 323 -2.23 -4.42 9.94
CA GLY A 323 -2.73 -5.28 8.87
C GLY A 323 -2.31 -6.74 9.05
N GLU A 324 -3.21 -7.65 8.71
CA GLU A 324 -3.06 -9.09 8.88
C GLU A 324 -3.87 -9.84 7.82
N THR A 325 -3.39 -11.02 7.41
CA THR A 325 -4.19 -11.99 6.68
C THR A 325 -4.50 -13.20 7.53
N VAL A 326 -5.75 -13.63 7.55
CA VAL A 326 -6.26 -14.72 8.37
C VAL A 326 -6.94 -15.74 7.49
N LEU A 327 -6.58 -17.00 7.67
CA LEU A 327 -7.32 -18.14 7.13
C LEU A 327 -8.29 -18.67 8.20
N GLY A 328 -9.50 -19.02 7.78
CA GLY A 328 -10.52 -19.65 8.63
C GLY A 328 -11.09 -20.90 7.99
N GLY A 329 -11.37 -21.92 8.80
CA GLY A 329 -12.05 -23.14 8.40
C GLY A 329 -13.58 -23.06 8.54
N GLU A 330 -14.27 -24.12 8.15
CA GLU A 330 -15.74 -24.23 8.28
C GLU A 330 -16.23 -24.19 9.73
N ASP A 331 -15.38 -24.57 10.67
CA ASP A 331 -15.60 -24.48 12.12
C ASP A 331 -15.39 -23.08 12.71
N TYR A 332 -15.06 -22.11 11.86
CA TYR A 332 -14.70 -20.74 12.26
C TYR A 332 -13.46 -20.65 13.17
N LEU A 333 -12.55 -21.62 13.11
CA LEU A 333 -11.25 -21.54 13.75
C LEU A 333 -10.18 -21.14 12.74
N MET A 334 -9.14 -20.49 13.23
CA MET A 334 -8.00 -20.09 12.40
C MET A 334 -7.28 -21.28 11.77
N ARG A 335 -6.80 -21.07 10.54
CA ARG A 335 -5.90 -21.98 9.79
C ARG A 335 -4.55 -21.33 9.52
N SER A 336 -4.30 -20.21 10.15
CA SER A 336 -3.01 -19.50 10.14
C SER A 336 -2.80 -18.81 11.48
N ASP A 337 -1.56 -18.48 11.81
CA ASP A 337 -1.26 -17.82 13.08
C ASP A 337 -1.54 -16.32 13.04
N SER A 338 -2.04 -15.81 14.17
CA SER A 338 -2.30 -14.40 14.39
C SER A 338 -1.02 -13.59 14.42
N ARG A 339 -0.99 -12.47 13.67
CA ARG A 339 0.10 -11.51 13.73
C ARG A 339 0.40 -11.04 15.15
N LEU A 340 -0.62 -10.59 15.86
CA LEU A 340 -0.43 -10.08 17.22
C LEU A 340 0.09 -11.14 18.17
N PHE A 341 -0.33 -12.40 17.99
CA PHE A 341 0.23 -13.52 18.74
C PHE A 341 1.73 -13.67 18.49
N LEU A 342 2.15 -13.61 17.21
CA LEU A 342 3.56 -13.77 16.82
C LEU A 342 4.44 -12.59 17.25
N GLU A 343 3.88 -11.39 17.35
CA GLU A 343 4.58 -10.18 17.79
C GLU A 343 4.58 -10.04 19.32
N ASN A 344 3.45 -10.31 19.98
CA ASN A 344 3.28 -10.12 21.42
C ASN A 344 2.16 -11.03 21.97
N PRO A 345 2.45 -12.27 22.40
CA PRO A 345 1.47 -13.22 22.91
C PRO A 345 0.67 -12.72 24.11
N GLU A 346 1.28 -11.95 25.00
CA GLU A 346 0.60 -11.41 26.19
C GLU A 346 -0.41 -10.30 25.81
N GLU A 347 -0.06 -9.47 24.84
CA GLU A 347 -1.00 -8.46 24.34
C GLU A 347 -2.14 -9.11 23.57
N TYR A 348 -1.84 -10.11 22.75
CA TYR A 348 -2.85 -10.93 22.09
C TYR A 348 -3.83 -11.51 23.13
N ARG A 349 -3.31 -12.16 24.19
CA ARG A 349 -4.14 -12.74 25.27
C ARG A 349 -5.09 -11.70 25.86
N ARG A 350 -4.58 -10.53 26.22
CA ARG A 350 -5.41 -9.45 26.81
C ARG A 350 -6.52 -8.99 25.85
N LYS A 351 -6.19 -8.79 24.58
CA LYS A 351 -7.14 -8.26 23.59
C LYS A 351 -8.22 -9.26 23.24
N VAL A 352 -7.89 -10.53 23.01
CA VAL A 352 -8.91 -11.53 22.67
C VAL A 352 -9.86 -11.80 23.83
N ILE A 353 -9.38 -11.81 25.07
CA ILE A 353 -10.24 -11.92 26.26
C ILE A 353 -11.16 -10.71 26.38
N ALA A 354 -10.64 -9.50 26.18
CA ALA A 354 -11.45 -8.28 26.18
C ALA A 354 -12.49 -8.27 25.05
N ALA A 355 -12.21 -8.94 23.93
CA ALA A 355 -13.13 -9.13 22.81
C ALA A 355 -14.19 -10.23 23.05
N GLY A 356 -14.09 -10.98 24.16
CA GLY A 356 -15.06 -12.00 24.55
C GLY A 356 -14.62 -13.45 24.32
N THR A 357 -13.37 -13.68 23.91
CA THR A 357 -12.81 -15.03 23.79
C THR A 357 -12.59 -15.61 25.21
N PRO A 358 -13.04 -16.82 25.50
CA PRO A 358 -12.81 -17.46 26.80
C PRO A 358 -11.31 -17.55 27.15
N PRO A 359 -10.87 -17.27 28.36
CA PRO A 359 -9.46 -17.23 28.75
C PRO A 359 -8.68 -18.52 28.47
N ALA A 360 -9.35 -19.67 28.49
CA ALA A 360 -8.72 -20.96 28.21
C ALA A 360 -8.17 -21.04 26.76
N ILE A 361 -8.78 -20.33 25.80
CA ILE A 361 -8.39 -20.37 24.38
C ILE A 361 -7.01 -19.73 24.17
N PRO A 362 -6.74 -18.47 24.55
CA PRO A 362 -5.40 -17.92 24.40
C PRO A 362 -4.36 -18.61 25.29
N ASP A 363 -4.75 -19.21 26.42
CA ASP A 363 -3.83 -19.99 27.25
C ASP A 363 -3.38 -21.28 26.53
N ILE A 364 -4.29 -21.92 25.76
CA ILE A 364 -3.94 -23.04 24.87
C ILE A 364 -3.02 -22.56 23.75
N ALA A 365 -3.36 -21.45 23.08
CA ALA A 365 -2.55 -20.90 22.00
C ALA A 365 -1.11 -20.60 22.44
N ILE A 366 -0.94 -19.99 23.63
CA ILE A 366 0.40 -19.69 24.19
C ILE A 366 1.15 -20.99 24.48
N ARG A 367 0.50 -22.00 25.03
CA ARG A 367 1.12 -23.29 25.35
C ARG A 367 1.56 -24.02 24.09
N GLN A 368 0.73 -24.03 23.05
CA GLN A 368 1.00 -24.67 21.77
C GLN A 368 1.88 -23.83 20.83
N GLY A 369 2.16 -22.58 21.17
CA GLY A 369 2.98 -21.69 20.35
C GLY A 369 2.32 -21.23 19.04
N GLY A 370 0.98 -21.34 18.92
CA GLY A 370 0.24 -20.95 17.71
C GLY A 370 -1.25 -20.73 17.96
N THR A 371 -1.91 -20.05 17.03
CA THR A 371 -3.35 -19.77 17.11
C THR A 371 -4.17 -20.65 16.16
N THR A 372 -3.51 -21.42 15.30
CA THR A 372 -4.15 -22.34 14.34
C THR A 372 -4.95 -23.41 15.07
N LEU A 373 -6.18 -23.65 14.64
CA LEU A 373 -7.19 -24.55 15.26
C LEU A 373 -7.64 -24.15 16.66
N VAL A 374 -7.14 -23.05 17.22
CA VAL A 374 -7.43 -22.63 18.60
C VAL A 374 -8.28 -21.37 18.63
N GLN A 375 -7.86 -20.33 17.91
CA GLN A 375 -8.49 -19.03 17.96
C GLN A 375 -9.70 -18.96 17.01
N PRO A 376 -10.91 -18.61 17.52
CA PRO A 376 -12.05 -18.30 16.65
C PRO A 376 -11.83 -17.05 15.82
N VAL A 377 -12.27 -17.09 14.56
CA VAL A 377 -12.23 -15.94 13.63
C VAL A 377 -13.50 -15.07 13.76
N ALA A 378 -13.46 -13.87 13.19
CA ALA A 378 -14.63 -13.02 13.05
C ALA A 378 -15.66 -13.65 12.10
N LYS A 379 -16.90 -13.88 12.56
CA LYS A 379 -17.86 -14.74 11.84
C LYS A 379 -18.30 -14.17 10.50
N ASP A 380 -18.68 -12.90 10.40
CA ASP A 380 -19.33 -12.35 9.20
C ASP A 380 -18.49 -12.47 7.94
N PRO A 381 -17.24 -11.97 7.86
CA PRO A 381 -16.45 -12.07 6.63
C PRO A 381 -16.09 -13.51 6.29
N HIS A 382 -15.84 -14.35 7.31
CA HIS A 382 -15.51 -15.76 7.07
C HIS A 382 -16.73 -16.57 6.62
N ARG A 383 -17.92 -16.31 7.16
CA ARG A 383 -19.17 -16.93 6.69
C ARG A 383 -19.43 -16.59 5.23
N ASP A 384 -19.40 -15.28 4.90
CA ASP A 384 -19.67 -14.85 3.52
C ASP A 384 -18.65 -15.44 2.53
N ALA A 385 -17.37 -15.54 2.94
CA ALA A 385 -16.36 -16.22 2.13
C ALA A 385 -16.65 -17.71 1.97
N LEU A 386 -17.02 -18.44 3.05
CA LEU A 386 -17.36 -19.86 2.99
C LEU A 386 -18.64 -20.12 2.16
N GLU A 387 -19.55 -19.17 2.08
CA GLU A 387 -20.70 -19.20 1.17
C GLU A 387 -20.33 -18.95 -0.30
N GLY A 388 -19.04 -18.73 -0.61
CA GLY A 388 -18.53 -18.54 -1.97
C GLY A 388 -18.47 -17.08 -2.41
N HIS A 389 -18.74 -16.13 -1.54
CA HIS A 389 -18.74 -14.71 -1.85
C HIS A 389 -17.37 -14.08 -1.62
N SER A 390 -17.05 -13.05 -2.41
CA SER A 390 -15.88 -12.20 -2.21
C SER A 390 -16.34 -10.75 -2.08
N GLY A 391 -15.77 -10.01 -1.12
CA GLY A 391 -16.21 -8.65 -0.87
C GLY A 391 -15.32 -7.92 0.12
N THR A 392 -15.83 -6.77 0.56
CA THR A 392 -15.21 -5.96 1.60
C THR A 392 -16.27 -5.47 2.56
N LEU A 393 -15.94 -5.41 3.84
CA LEU A 393 -16.82 -4.87 4.87
C LEU A 393 -16.01 -4.24 6.00
N ILE A 394 -16.66 -3.41 6.80
CA ILE A 394 -16.10 -2.87 8.03
C ILE A 394 -16.84 -3.52 9.18
N THR A 395 -16.10 -4.27 10.01
CA THR A 395 -16.65 -4.96 11.17
C THR A 395 -15.59 -5.12 12.26
N ARG A 396 -15.99 -5.61 13.42
CA ARG A 396 -15.06 -5.95 14.48
C ARG A 396 -14.39 -7.29 14.21
N ASP A 397 -13.08 -7.32 14.37
CA ASP A 397 -12.29 -8.54 14.25
C ASP A 397 -12.28 -9.35 15.56
N TYR A 398 -11.53 -10.46 15.56
CA TYR A 398 -11.37 -11.32 16.74
C TYR A 398 -10.62 -10.65 17.92
N LEU A 399 -9.92 -9.53 17.67
CA LEU A 399 -9.31 -8.68 18.70
C LEU A 399 -10.27 -7.61 19.25
N GLY A 400 -11.52 -7.57 18.76
CA GLY A 400 -12.53 -6.58 19.12
C GLY A 400 -12.31 -5.20 18.47
N GLN A 401 -11.36 -5.07 17.56
CA GLN A 401 -11.02 -3.83 16.87
C GLN A 401 -11.91 -3.64 15.63
N GLU A 402 -12.30 -2.40 15.36
CA GLU A 402 -12.99 -2.06 14.11
C GLU A 402 -11.99 -2.07 12.95
N THR A 403 -12.23 -2.94 11.97
CA THR A 403 -11.31 -3.18 10.87
C THR A 403 -12.02 -3.12 9.53
N LEU A 404 -11.32 -2.62 8.50
CA LEU A 404 -11.65 -2.83 7.11
C LEU A 404 -11.16 -4.22 6.74
N GLN A 405 -12.04 -5.05 6.21
CA GLN A 405 -11.77 -6.45 5.88
C GLN A 405 -12.14 -6.73 4.43
N ALA A 406 -11.24 -7.42 3.71
CA ALA A 406 -11.47 -7.95 2.38
C ALA A 406 -11.43 -9.47 2.46
N TYR A 407 -12.52 -10.13 2.09
CA TYR A 407 -12.69 -11.57 2.23
C TYR A 407 -12.92 -12.27 0.88
N THR A 408 -12.53 -13.54 0.81
CA THR A 408 -12.70 -14.39 -0.39
C THR A 408 -12.64 -15.86 -0.01
N PRO A 409 -13.35 -16.76 -0.73
CA PRO A 409 -13.14 -18.19 -0.57
C PRO A 409 -11.78 -18.63 -1.13
N VAL A 410 -11.19 -19.62 -0.47
CA VAL A 410 -10.05 -20.39 -0.98
C VAL A 410 -10.52 -21.81 -1.22
N MET A 411 -10.51 -22.21 -2.47
CA MET A 411 -10.96 -23.53 -2.89
C MET A 411 -9.82 -24.20 -3.66
N ALA A 412 -9.27 -25.26 -3.12
CA ALA A 412 -8.36 -26.10 -3.89
C ALA A 412 -9.17 -27.01 -4.81
N LYS A 413 -8.97 -26.84 -6.11
CA LYS A 413 -9.73 -27.54 -7.15
C LYS A 413 -9.66 -29.06 -6.93
N ASP A 414 -10.80 -29.72 -6.88
CA ASP A 414 -10.94 -31.19 -6.72
C ASP A 414 -10.51 -31.79 -5.38
N SER A 415 -10.07 -30.96 -4.40
CA SER A 415 -9.56 -31.45 -3.11
C SER A 415 -10.64 -31.58 -2.01
N GLY A 416 -11.73 -30.83 -2.14
CA GLY A 416 -12.74 -30.70 -1.08
C GLY A 416 -12.33 -29.75 0.06
N LEU A 417 -11.20 -29.04 -0.08
CA LEU A 417 -10.75 -28.05 0.87
C LEU A 417 -11.56 -26.76 0.72
N HIS A 418 -12.11 -26.27 1.80
CA HIS A 418 -12.97 -25.11 1.83
C HIS A 418 -12.57 -24.17 2.97
N TRP A 419 -11.76 -23.17 2.64
CA TRP A 419 -11.30 -22.17 3.58
C TRP A 419 -11.77 -20.77 3.17
N SER A 420 -11.75 -19.87 4.14
CA SER A 420 -11.98 -18.46 3.96
C SER A 420 -10.68 -17.70 4.19
N LEU A 421 -10.35 -16.75 3.31
CA LEU A 421 -9.23 -15.84 3.46
C LEU A 421 -9.75 -14.44 3.69
N VAL A 422 -9.29 -13.80 4.75
CA VAL A 422 -9.60 -12.42 5.10
C VAL A 422 -8.31 -11.63 5.26
N ALA A 423 -8.14 -10.59 4.46
CA ALA A 423 -7.15 -9.55 4.70
C ALA A 423 -7.84 -8.42 5.48
N LYS A 424 -7.25 -7.97 6.56
CA LYS A 424 -7.81 -6.93 7.44
C LYS A 424 -6.77 -5.90 7.85
N ILE A 425 -7.24 -4.69 8.15
CA ILE A 425 -6.46 -3.60 8.73
C ILE A 425 -7.39 -2.74 9.59
N THR A 426 -6.91 -2.19 10.69
CA THR A 426 -7.75 -1.31 11.51
C THR A 426 -8.24 -0.09 10.72
N THR A 427 -9.48 0.33 10.95
CA THR A 427 -10.04 1.53 10.29
C THR A 427 -9.26 2.78 10.66
N ALA A 428 -8.69 2.84 11.86
CA ALA A 428 -7.83 3.92 12.31
C ALA A 428 -6.57 4.06 11.43
N GLU A 429 -5.94 2.95 11.07
CA GLU A 429 -4.76 2.95 10.20
C GLU A 429 -5.14 3.11 8.72
N ALA A 430 -6.14 2.35 8.24
CA ALA A 430 -6.61 2.40 6.86
C ALA A 430 -6.97 3.82 6.43
N PHE A 431 -7.56 4.60 7.34
CA PHE A 431 -8.04 5.96 7.08
C PHE A 431 -7.20 7.05 7.77
N ALA A 432 -6.02 6.73 8.31
CA ALA A 432 -5.15 7.71 8.98
C ALA A 432 -4.81 8.92 8.11
N ARG A 433 -4.62 8.69 6.80
CA ARG A 433 -4.36 9.76 5.82
C ARG A 433 -5.56 10.67 5.59
N GLU A 434 -6.79 10.20 5.85
CA GLU A 434 -8.01 10.99 5.76
C GLU A 434 -8.00 12.16 6.74
N ALA A 435 -7.51 11.94 7.97
CA ALA A 435 -7.41 12.99 8.99
C ALA A 435 -6.39 14.06 8.59
N THR A 436 -5.25 13.66 8.04
CA THR A 436 -4.23 14.58 7.55
C THR A 436 -4.74 15.38 6.34
N PHE A 437 -5.34 14.71 5.38
CA PHE A 437 -5.98 15.34 4.23
C PHE A 437 -7.05 16.35 4.66
N THR A 438 -7.90 15.96 5.60
CA THR A 438 -8.94 16.85 6.16
C THR A 438 -8.32 18.12 6.73
N ARG A 439 -7.26 18.00 7.55
CA ARG A 439 -6.55 19.15 8.11
C ARG A 439 -5.99 20.06 7.01
N VAL A 440 -5.37 19.48 5.99
CA VAL A 440 -4.78 20.24 4.88
C VAL A 440 -5.87 20.98 4.10
N VAL A 441 -6.98 20.30 3.75
CA VAL A 441 -8.08 20.93 3.02
C VAL A 441 -8.74 22.05 3.84
N VAL A 442 -9.01 21.80 5.13
CA VAL A 442 -9.60 22.83 6.02
C VAL A 442 -8.64 24.01 6.15
N LEU A 443 -7.36 23.77 6.36
CA LEU A 443 -6.36 24.81 6.52
C LEU A 443 -6.18 25.62 5.23
N ALA A 444 -6.08 24.93 4.09
CA ALA A 444 -5.99 25.57 2.78
C ALA A 444 -7.23 26.41 2.47
N THR A 445 -8.44 25.85 2.70
CA THR A 445 -9.71 26.59 2.49
C THR A 445 -9.77 27.80 3.42
N THR A 446 -9.38 27.66 4.68
CA THR A 446 -9.35 28.78 5.64
C THR A 446 -8.38 29.88 5.20
N VAL A 447 -7.18 29.51 4.75
CA VAL A 447 -6.17 30.46 4.24
C VAL A 447 -6.69 31.16 2.99
N ILE A 448 -7.31 30.42 2.05
CA ILE A 448 -7.90 31.02 0.84
C ILE A 448 -8.99 32.02 1.22
N ILE A 449 -9.93 31.65 2.10
CA ILE A 449 -10.99 32.54 2.56
C ILE A 449 -10.38 33.79 3.21
N PHE A 450 -9.39 33.62 4.07
CA PHE A 450 -8.70 34.74 4.72
C PHE A 450 -8.03 35.68 3.70
N LEU A 451 -7.29 35.13 2.75
CA LEU A 451 -6.59 35.91 1.71
C LEU A 451 -7.61 36.67 0.82
N VAL A 452 -8.68 36.02 0.47
CA VAL A 452 -9.73 36.66 -0.35
C VAL A 452 -10.48 37.71 0.45
N CYS A 453 -10.78 37.49 1.73
CA CYS A 453 -11.37 38.51 2.59
C CYS A 453 -10.45 39.74 2.72
N LEU A 454 -9.13 39.47 2.86
CA LEU A 454 -8.13 40.52 2.87
C LEU A 454 -8.11 41.29 1.55
N LEU A 455 -8.05 40.54 0.42
CA LEU A 455 -8.07 41.12 -0.92
C LEU A 455 -9.36 41.91 -1.20
N ALA A 456 -10.51 41.33 -0.84
CA ALA A 456 -11.81 42.01 -0.99
C ALA A 456 -11.87 43.32 -0.22
N THR A 457 -11.28 43.35 0.99
CA THR A 457 -11.19 44.54 1.80
C THR A 457 -10.28 45.59 1.17
N VAL A 458 -9.15 45.17 0.61
CA VAL A 458 -8.22 46.06 -0.11
C VAL A 458 -8.84 46.60 -1.38
N LEU A 459 -9.45 45.71 -2.20
CA LEU A 459 -10.14 46.11 -3.43
C LEU A 459 -11.34 47.05 -3.16
N ALA A 460 -12.14 46.74 -2.14
CA ALA A 460 -13.26 47.59 -1.78
C ALA A 460 -12.81 49.00 -1.33
N ARG A 461 -11.68 49.06 -0.60
CA ARG A 461 -11.07 50.39 -0.27
C ARG A 461 -10.55 51.07 -1.52
N PHE A 462 -9.94 50.31 -2.44
CA PHE A 462 -9.42 50.83 -3.69
C PHE A 462 -10.54 51.44 -4.58
N PHE A 463 -11.65 50.72 -4.75
CA PHE A 463 -12.77 51.18 -5.58
C PHE A 463 -13.65 52.23 -4.94
N VAL A 464 -13.82 52.22 -3.62
CA VAL A 464 -14.75 53.13 -2.95
C VAL A 464 -14.08 54.45 -2.53
N ARG A 465 -12.77 54.39 -2.30
CA ARG A 465 -12.00 55.61 -1.91
C ARG A 465 -12.09 56.72 -2.96
N PRO A 466 -11.99 56.46 -4.27
CA PRO A 466 -12.18 57.49 -5.29
C PRO A 466 -13.61 58.06 -5.29
N ILE A 467 -14.63 57.22 -5.12
CA ILE A 467 -16.05 57.65 -5.11
C ILE A 467 -16.31 58.54 -3.91
N ARG A 468 -15.75 58.22 -2.73
CA ARG A 468 -15.88 59.07 -1.55
C ARG A 468 -15.18 60.41 -1.71
N ARG A 469 -14.01 60.43 -2.34
CA ARG A 469 -13.32 61.70 -2.67
C ARG A 469 -14.10 62.54 -3.64
N LEU A 470 -14.77 61.91 -4.62
CA LEU A 470 -15.72 62.61 -5.53
C LEU A 470 -16.89 63.21 -4.74
N GLU A 471 -17.51 62.45 -3.82
CA GLU A 471 -18.58 62.95 -2.95
C GLU A 471 -18.12 64.15 -2.10
N GLU A 472 -16.94 64.04 -1.49
CA GLU A 472 -16.33 65.13 -0.70
C GLU A 472 -16.01 66.35 -1.59
N GLY A 473 -15.49 66.14 -2.80
CA GLY A 473 -15.22 67.17 -3.79
C GLY A 473 -16.50 67.89 -4.24
N VAL A 474 -17.56 67.15 -4.52
CA VAL A 474 -18.89 67.72 -4.87
C VAL A 474 -19.43 68.58 -3.72
N GLN A 475 -19.29 68.11 -2.48
CA GLN A 475 -19.70 68.88 -1.30
C GLN A 475 -18.88 70.16 -1.11
N ARG A 476 -17.53 70.12 -1.39
CA ARG A 476 -16.70 71.33 -1.36
C ARG A 476 -17.07 72.35 -2.42
N ILE A 477 -17.28 71.89 -3.68
CA ILE A 477 -17.76 72.78 -4.76
C ILE A 477 -19.14 73.35 -4.42
N SER A 478 -20.05 72.56 -3.86
CA SER A 478 -21.34 73.04 -3.37
C SER A 478 -21.22 74.02 -2.23
N GLY A 479 -20.10 73.99 -1.48
CA GLY A 479 -19.79 74.93 -0.42
C GLY A 479 -19.06 76.20 -0.88
N GLY A 480 -18.81 76.35 -2.20
CA GLY A 480 -18.21 77.53 -2.81
C GLY A 480 -16.69 77.48 -3.00
N ASP A 481 -16.04 76.36 -2.72
CA ASP A 481 -14.64 76.15 -3.00
C ASP A 481 -14.47 75.64 -4.43
N LEU A 482 -14.19 76.55 -5.37
CA LEU A 482 -14.15 76.26 -6.81
C LEU A 482 -12.74 75.77 -7.23
N ASP A 483 -11.77 75.76 -6.36
CA ASP A 483 -10.39 75.27 -6.63
C ASP A 483 -10.20 73.84 -6.13
N VAL A 484 -11.22 72.98 -6.32
CA VAL A 484 -11.17 71.57 -5.92
C VAL A 484 -10.69 70.75 -7.08
N GLU A 485 -9.48 70.27 -7.01
CA GLU A 485 -8.98 69.24 -7.91
C GLU A 485 -8.92 67.89 -7.18
N ILE A 486 -9.64 66.91 -7.72
CA ILE A 486 -9.61 65.53 -7.23
C ILE A 486 -8.65 64.74 -8.11
N ALA A 487 -7.67 64.08 -7.49
CA ALA A 487 -6.75 63.23 -8.22
C ALA A 487 -7.51 62.09 -8.96
N VAL A 488 -7.37 61.99 -10.25
CA VAL A 488 -7.84 60.86 -11.06
C VAL A 488 -6.87 59.71 -10.86
N GLU A 489 -7.23 58.81 -9.93
CA GLU A 489 -6.37 57.66 -9.53
C GLU A 489 -6.63 56.43 -10.40
N THR A 490 -7.72 56.35 -11.17
CA THR A 490 -8.11 55.22 -11.99
C THR A 490 -8.36 55.60 -13.44
N ARG A 491 -8.20 54.68 -14.37
CA ARG A 491 -8.45 54.88 -15.82
C ARG A 491 -9.72 54.20 -16.27
N ASP A 492 -10.56 53.80 -15.35
CA ASP A 492 -11.90 53.27 -15.54
C ASP A 492 -12.96 54.39 -15.58
N GLU A 493 -14.21 54.00 -15.58
CA GLU A 493 -15.33 54.93 -15.60
C GLU A 493 -15.30 55.90 -14.39
N ILE A 494 -14.66 55.50 -13.29
CA ILE A 494 -14.51 56.38 -12.12
C ILE A 494 -13.42 57.44 -12.38
N GLY A 495 -12.36 57.07 -13.06
CA GLY A 495 -11.31 57.99 -13.50
C GLY A 495 -11.86 58.99 -14.52
N GLU A 496 -12.67 58.51 -15.48
CA GLU A 496 -13.38 59.33 -16.47
C GLU A 496 -14.33 60.31 -15.77
N LEU A 497 -15.15 59.84 -14.82
CA LEU A 497 -16.03 60.65 -14.03
C LEU A 497 -15.28 61.71 -13.19
N THR A 498 -14.11 61.32 -12.61
CA THR A 498 -13.22 62.21 -11.85
C THR A 498 -12.61 63.25 -12.80
N GLY A 499 -12.21 62.85 -14.00
CA GLY A 499 -11.71 63.74 -15.06
C GLY A 499 -12.75 64.77 -15.50
N MET A 500 -13.98 64.29 -15.76
CA MET A 500 -15.12 65.16 -16.09
C MET A 500 -15.45 66.11 -14.92
N PHE A 501 -15.40 65.64 -13.68
CA PHE A 501 -15.57 66.47 -12.52
C PHE A 501 -14.48 67.54 -12.41
N ASN A 502 -13.22 67.17 -12.58
CA ASN A 502 -12.10 68.10 -12.58
C ASN A 502 -12.17 69.08 -13.74
N GLN A 503 -12.58 68.62 -14.93
CA GLN A 503 -12.83 69.49 -16.08
C GLN A 503 -14.00 70.44 -15.82
N MET A 504 -15.04 69.98 -15.16
CA MET A 504 -16.14 70.80 -14.68
C MET A 504 -15.66 71.83 -13.63
N SER A 505 -14.85 71.32 -12.65
CA SER A 505 -14.25 72.22 -11.63
C SER A 505 -13.30 73.22 -12.27
N ARG A 506 -12.44 72.76 -13.21
CA ARG A 506 -11.56 73.65 -13.98
C ARG A 506 -12.29 74.57 -14.92
N SER A 507 -13.36 74.08 -15.53
CA SER A 507 -14.24 74.96 -16.35
C SER A 507 -14.90 76.02 -15.50
N LEU A 508 -15.09 75.73 -14.23
CA LEU A 508 -15.55 76.68 -13.23
C LEU A 508 -14.42 77.57 -12.72
N SER A 509 -13.22 77.07 -12.71
CA SER A 509 -12.02 77.80 -12.26
C SER A 509 -11.11 78.28 -13.41
N VAL A 510 -11.48 77.96 -14.68
CA VAL A 510 -10.66 78.14 -15.93
C VAL A 510 -10.26 79.57 -16.18
N LYS A 511 -10.12 80.33 -15.22
CA LYS A 511 -9.37 81.58 -15.39
C LYS A 511 -7.99 81.58 -14.73
N ASP A 512 -7.66 80.52 -14.02
CA ASP A 512 -6.32 80.47 -13.43
C ASP A 512 -5.69 79.08 -13.60
N ASP A 513 -4.53 79.12 -14.18
CA ASP A 513 -3.44 78.15 -14.17
C ASP A 513 -3.50 76.90 -15.04
N LEU A 514 -2.92 77.07 -16.15
CA LEU A 514 -2.42 76.06 -17.11
C LEU A 514 -0.90 75.84 -16.83
N VAL A 515 -0.57 74.87 -16.08
CA VAL A 515 0.79 74.22 -16.15
C VAL A 515 0.95 73.23 -14.98
N ASN A 516 0.96 72.01 -15.26
CA ASN A 516 1.80 70.91 -14.65
C ASN A 516 1.19 69.55 -14.84
N GLN A 517 1.54 68.91 -15.90
CA GLN A 517 1.36 67.46 -16.03
C GLN A 517 2.51 66.85 -16.76
N GLN A 518 3.11 65.84 -16.18
CA GLN A 518 3.68 64.66 -16.83
C GLN A 518 4.70 64.00 -15.89
N ARG A 519 4.41 62.87 -15.31
CA ARG A 519 5.33 61.75 -14.92
C ARG A 519 4.63 60.83 -13.96
N GLU A 520 4.23 59.71 -14.42
CA GLU A 520 4.18 58.47 -13.63
C GLU A 520 3.46 57.32 -14.36
N GLU A 521 4.11 56.65 -15.26
CA GLU A 521 3.40 55.61 -15.98
C GLU A 521 4.12 54.26 -16.22
N ILE A 522 5.32 54.07 -15.75
CA ILE A 522 6.17 52.94 -16.19
C ILE A 522 6.31 51.81 -15.15
N ARG A 523 5.82 51.97 -13.94
CA ARG A 523 6.26 51.11 -12.82
C ARG A 523 5.58 49.72 -12.67
N ASN A 524 4.44 49.47 -13.31
CA ASN A 524 3.63 48.31 -12.93
C ASN A 524 3.75 47.04 -13.81
N LEU A 525 4.53 47.07 -14.87
CA LEU A 525 4.62 45.92 -15.81
C LEU A 525 5.72 44.90 -15.47
N LEU A 526 6.62 45.18 -14.52
CA LEU A 526 7.83 44.37 -14.30
C LEU A 526 7.69 43.20 -13.31
N HIS A 527 6.67 43.23 -12.46
CA HIS A 527 6.55 42.23 -11.37
C HIS A 527 5.97 40.86 -11.77
N SER A 528 5.46 40.68 -12.98
CA SER A 528 4.82 39.43 -13.40
C SER A 528 5.74 38.38 -14.04
N LEU A 529 6.98 38.71 -14.33
CA LEU A 529 7.86 37.90 -15.19
C LEU A 529 9.08 37.29 -14.49
N MET A 530 9.33 37.59 -13.21
CA MET A 530 10.54 37.11 -12.53
C MET A 530 10.38 37.15 -10.99
N PRO A 531 11.18 36.36 -10.22
CA PRO A 531 11.14 36.37 -8.76
C PRO A 531 11.32 37.78 -8.18
N GLY A 532 10.56 38.13 -7.14
CA GLY A 532 10.46 39.48 -6.55
C GLY A 532 11.79 40.24 -6.36
N PRO A 533 12.83 39.62 -5.80
CA PRO A 533 14.15 40.28 -5.62
C PRO A 533 14.86 40.62 -6.94
N VAL A 534 14.56 39.93 -8.01
CA VAL A 534 15.12 40.16 -9.36
C VAL A 534 14.38 41.30 -10.05
N ALA A 535 13.04 41.37 -9.91
CA ALA A 535 12.18 42.42 -10.45
C ALA A 535 12.47 43.79 -9.85
N GLU A 536 12.77 43.86 -8.53
CA GLU A 536 13.18 45.13 -7.88
C GLU A 536 14.51 45.70 -8.42
N LYS A 537 15.47 44.84 -8.69
CA LYS A 537 16.77 45.29 -9.25
C LYS A 537 16.63 45.79 -10.68
N PHE A 538 15.79 45.10 -11.49
CA PHE A 538 15.52 45.51 -12.85
C PHE A 538 14.82 46.88 -12.92
N SER A 539 13.86 47.16 -12.03
CA SER A 539 13.14 48.44 -12.01
C SER A 539 14.03 49.62 -11.61
N ARG A 540 15.16 49.37 -10.91
CA ARG A 540 16.17 50.37 -10.55
C ARG A 540 17.26 50.54 -11.62
N GLY A 541 17.21 49.79 -12.74
CA GLY A 541 18.23 49.85 -13.77
C GLY A 541 19.57 49.20 -13.37
N GLU A 542 19.56 48.35 -12.35
CA GLU A 542 20.74 47.64 -11.87
C GLU A 542 21.03 46.44 -12.78
N PRO A 543 22.27 46.18 -13.19
CA PRO A 543 22.60 45.03 -14.03
C PRO A 543 22.37 43.71 -13.25
N ILE A 544 21.56 42.77 -13.79
CA ILE A 544 21.39 41.46 -13.25
C ILE A 544 22.55 40.58 -13.69
N THR A 545 23.52 40.40 -12.81
CA THR A 545 24.66 39.49 -13.05
C THR A 545 24.28 38.07 -12.62
N ALA A 546 24.83 37.08 -13.36
CA ALA A 546 24.71 35.68 -12.95
C ALA A 546 25.20 35.48 -11.51
N ARG A 547 24.46 34.72 -10.72
CA ARG A 547 24.79 34.44 -9.32
C ARG A 547 25.27 33.00 -9.18
N ALA A 548 26.43 32.84 -8.58
CA ALA A 548 26.95 31.53 -8.21
C ALA A 548 26.39 31.08 -6.86
N HIS A 549 26.11 29.79 -6.75
CA HIS A 549 25.65 29.10 -5.53
C HIS A 549 26.52 27.86 -5.33
N ASP A 550 27.11 27.71 -4.14
CA ASP A 550 28.16 26.71 -3.92
C ASP A 550 27.67 25.31 -3.52
N ASN A 551 26.46 25.20 -3.01
CA ASN A 551 25.94 23.92 -2.54
C ASN A 551 24.43 23.81 -2.78
N VAL A 552 24.06 23.45 -3.99
CA VAL A 552 22.67 23.26 -4.41
C VAL A 552 22.50 21.86 -4.96
N SER A 553 21.47 21.16 -4.54
CA SER A 553 21.07 19.92 -5.16
C SER A 553 20.10 20.21 -6.29
N VAL A 554 20.36 19.60 -7.43
CA VAL A 554 19.54 19.71 -8.65
C VAL A 554 18.94 18.34 -8.95
N ILE A 555 17.67 18.33 -9.24
CA ILE A 555 16.94 17.14 -9.66
C ILE A 555 16.28 17.35 -11.01
N PHE A 556 16.53 16.45 -11.93
CA PHE A 556 15.71 16.24 -13.11
C PHE A 556 14.87 14.99 -12.91
N ALA A 557 13.59 15.09 -13.09
CA ALA A 557 12.66 13.97 -12.96
C ALA A 557 11.73 13.92 -14.17
N ASP A 558 11.96 12.97 -15.07
CA ASP A 558 11.15 12.75 -16.26
C ASP A 558 10.21 11.58 -16.07
N ILE A 559 9.04 11.67 -16.63
CA ILE A 559 8.04 10.60 -16.64
C ILE A 559 8.10 9.92 -18.02
N GLU A 560 8.70 8.75 -18.07
CA GLU A 560 8.79 7.94 -19.29
C GLU A 560 7.44 7.28 -19.57
N GLY A 561 7.02 7.30 -20.82
CA GLY A 561 5.74 6.74 -21.27
C GLY A 561 4.66 7.78 -21.53
N LEU A 562 4.84 9.04 -21.13
CA LEU A 562 3.90 10.13 -21.47
C LEU A 562 3.75 10.32 -22.99
N ASP A 563 4.82 10.13 -23.75
CA ASP A 563 4.77 10.22 -25.23
C ASP A 563 3.90 9.11 -25.86
N ARG A 564 3.80 7.96 -25.22
CA ARG A 564 2.92 6.86 -25.68
C ARG A 564 1.46 7.16 -25.35
N LEU A 565 1.20 7.77 -24.20
CA LEU A 565 -0.14 8.24 -23.82
C LEU A 565 -0.65 9.31 -24.79
N GLN A 566 0.22 10.17 -25.35
CA GLN A 566 -0.15 11.14 -26.38
C GLN A 566 -0.57 10.50 -27.72
N VAL A 567 -0.26 9.25 -27.94
CA VAL A 567 -0.70 8.47 -29.12
C VAL A 567 -2.03 7.75 -28.85
N GLU A 568 -2.31 7.43 -27.60
CA GLU A 568 -3.49 6.65 -27.16
C GLU A 568 -4.66 7.54 -26.69
N LEU A 569 -4.38 8.74 -26.20
CA LEU A 569 -5.33 9.73 -25.69
C LEU A 569 -5.38 10.95 -26.62
N ASP A 570 -6.43 11.74 -26.54
CA ASP A 570 -6.40 13.03 -27.23
C ASP A 570 -5.44 14.03 -26.54
N ALA A 571 -5.13 15.14 -27.25
CA ALA A 571 -4.14 16.10 -26.78
C ALA A 571 -4.53 16.77 -25.45
N ASP A 572 -5.82 16.99 -25.20
CA ASP A 572 -6.33 17.64 -23.98
C ASP A 572 -6.29 16.66 -22.80
N GLU A 573 -6.63 15.39 -23.03
CA GLU A 573 -6.55 14.33 -22.02
C GLU A 573 -5.11 14.03 -21.62
N ALA A 574 -4.20 13.93 -22.59
CA ALA A 574 -2.78 13.72 -22.34
C ALA A 574 -2.15 14.89 -21.56
N LEU A 575 -2.56 16.13 -21.88
CA LEU A 575 -2.14 17.32 -21.15
C LEU A 575 -2.69 17.35 -19.73
N ALA A 576 -3.94 16.91 -19.52
CA ALA A 576 -4.56 16.81 -18.20
C ALA A 576 -3.82 15.81 -17.32
N VAL A 577 -3.47 14.65 -17.85
CA VAL A 577 -2.65 13.64 -17.15
C VAL A 577 -1.29 14.19 -16.74
N ALA A 578 -0.57 14.80 -17.69
CA ALA A 578 0.73 15.41 -17.42
C ALA A 578 0.63 16.53 -16.36
N SER A 579 -0.40 17.37 -16.47
CA SER A 579 -0.65 18.49 -15.54
C SER A 579 -0.98 17.99 -14.14
N GLU A 580 -1.74 16.91 -14.03
CA GLU A 580 -2.08 16.30 -12.75
C GLU A 580 -0.85 15.71 -12.06
N LEU A 581 -0.01 14.97 -12.77
CA LEU A 581 1.24 14.43 -12.23
C LEU A 581 2.20 15.54 -11.80
N ILE A 582 2.35 16.59 -12.61
CA ILE A 582 3.18 17.73 -12.27
C ILE A 582 2.63 18.47 -11.06
N ARG A 583 1.31 18.64 -10.93
CA ARG A 583 0.67 19.23 -9.78
C ARG A 583 0.94 18.45 -8.48
N GLN A 584 0.93 17.11 -8.58
CA GLN A 584 1.29 16.26 -7.44
C GLN A 584 2.78 16.37 -7.11
N PHE A 585 3.63 16.49 -8.11
CA PHE A 585 5.05 16.77 -7.90
C PHE A 585 5.27 18.14 -7.25
N ASP A 586 4.51 19.18 -7.64
CA ASP A 586 4.58 20.50 -7.00
C ASP A 586 4.13 20.45 -5.53
N ALA A 587 3.09 19.67 -5.22
CA ALA A 587 2.66 19.47 -3.85
C ALA A 587 3.75 18.74 -3.03
N ALA A 588 4.31 17.68 -3.60
CA ALA A 588 5.43 16.97 -2.97
C ALA A 588 6.68 17.85 -2.83
N ALA A 589 6.96 18.71 -3.81
CA ALA A 589 8.10 19.61 -3.78
C ALA A 589 8.06 20.57 -2.58
N ALA A 590 6.88 21.04 -2.19
CA ALA A 590 6.69 21.90 -1.03
C ALA A 590 7.07 21.19 0.28
N ASP A 591 6.77 19.91 0.41
CA ASP A 591 7.06 19.11 1.61
C ASP A 591 8.57 18.87 1.77
N PHE A 592 9.30 18.83 0.66
CA PHE A 592 10.74 18.58 0.65
C PHE A 592 11.57 19.84 0.40
N ASP A 593 10.95 21.03 0.39
CA ASP A 593 11.59 22.32 0.05
C ASP A 593 12.33 22.28 -1.32
N ILE A 594 11.72 21.62 -2.29
CA ILE A 594 12.20 21.65 -3.68
C ILE A 594 11.59 22.86 -4.37
N GLU A 595 12.44 23.75 -4.83
CA GLU A 595 12.05 24.90 -5.63
C GLU A 595 11.95 24.47 -7.10
N ARG A 596 10.76 24.61 -7.68
CA ARG A 596 10.62 24.38 -9.13
C ARG A 596 11.33 25.46 -9.93
N VAL A 597 12.28 25.08 -10.73
CA VAL A 597 12.98 25.96 -11.65
C VAL A 597 12.16 26.14 -12.92
N ARG A 598 11.82 25.04 -13.56
CA ARG A 598 10.93 25.00 -14.73
C ARG A 598 10.43 23.58 -15.01
N THR A 599 9.35 23.49 -15.75
CA THR A 599 8.92 22.23 -16.36
C THR A 599 9.73 21.99 -17.64
N VAL A 600 10.32 20.80 -17.79
CA VAL A 600 11.03 20.37 -19.00
C VAL A 600 10.15 19.35 -19.71
N ARG A 601 10.05 19.44 -21.01
CA ARG A 601 9.25 18.63 -21.97
C ARG A 601 8.30 17.57 -21.37
N ASN A 602 8.79 16.55 -20.67
CA ASN A 602 8.01 15.48 -20.05
C ASN A 602 8.37 15.32 -18.56
N GLY A 603 8.86 16.37 -17.91
CA GLY A 603 9.42 16.23 -16.59
C GLY A 603 9.54 17.52 -15.79
N TYR A 604 10.28 17.44 -14.75
CA TYR A 604 10.40 18.40 -13.67
C TYR A 604 11.87 18.73 -13.41
N LEU A 605 12.23 19.99 -13.51
CA LEU A 605 13.50 20.48 -13.01
C LEU A 605 13.27 21.21 -11.70
N GLY A 606 13.80 20.64 -10.62
CA GLY A 606 13.78 21.21 -9.30
C GLY A 606 15.17 21.41 -8.71
N SER A 607 15.25 22.25 -7.72
CA SER A 607 16.48 22.46 -6.96
C SER A 607 16.17 22.58 -5.46
N CYS A 608 17.10 22.16 -4.64
CA CYS A 608 17.08 22.36 -3.20
C CYS A 608 18.31 23.14 -2.77
N GLY A 609 18.09 24.22 -2.01
CA GLY A 609 19.18 25.06 -1.53
C GLY A 609 19.49 26.28 -2.40
N LEU A 610 18.66 26.59 -3.40
CA LEU A 610 18.86 27.71 -4.33
C LEU A 610 18.54 29.07 -3.67
N SER A 611 17.33 29.25 -3.13
CA SER A 611 16.91 30.48 -2.46
C SER A 611 17.33 30.51 -1.00
N LEU A 612 17.19 29.37 -0.30
CA LEU A 612 17.62 29.21 1.09
C LEU A 612 18.69 28.11 1.17
N PRO A 613 19.96 28.46 1.43
CA PRO A 613 21.02 27.47 1.60
C PRO A 613 20.68 26.46 2.69
N ARG A 614 20.82 25.16 2.40
CA ARG A 614 20.54 24.07 3.32
C ARG A 614 21.69 23.07 3.35
N LEU A 615 21.87 22.40 4.49
CA LEU A 615 22.89 21.38 4.66
C LEU A 615 22.41 19.98 4.23
N ASP A 616 21.09 19.77 4.23
CA ASP A 616 20.43 18.50 3.94
C ASP A 616 19.77 18.45 2.53
N ASN A 617 20.21 19.34 1.61
CA ASN A 617 19.66 19.49 0.28
C ASN A 617 19.70 18.18 -0.53
N ALA A 618 20.79 17.42 -0.44
CA ALA A 618 20.93 16.11 -1.11
C ALA A 618 19.89 15.10 -0.61
N GLN A 619 19.73 14.98 0.71
CA GLN A 619 18.76 14.06 1.31
C GLN A 619 17.31 14.41 0.93
N ARG A 620 16.98 15.70 0.93
CA ARG A 620 15.64 16.19 0.53
C ARG A 620 15.34 15.90 -0.93
N SER A 621 16.30 16.15 -1.81
CA SER A 621 16.16 15.88 -3.25
C SER A 621 15.96 14.39 -3.54
N VAL A 622 16.66 13.52 -2.81
CA VAL A 622 16.46 12.07 -2.91
C VAL A 622 15.07 11.66 -2.40
N ASN A 623 14.65 12.17 -1.25
CA ASN A 623 13.34 11.87 -0.68
C ASN A 623 12.21 12.34 -1.61
N PHE A 624 12.37 13.52 -2.21
CA PHE A 624 11.44 14.02 -3.21
C PHE A 624 11.35 13.10 -4.44
N ALA A 625 12.50 12.63 -4.94
CA ALA A 625 12.52 11.69 -6.07
C ALA A 625 11.78 10.37 -5.73
N LEU A 626 11.98 9.87 -4.52
CA LEU A 626 11.26 8.68 -4.03
C LEU A 626 9.76 8.92 -3.93
N GLU A 627 9.35 10.12 -3.51
CA GLU A 627 7.94 10.48 -3.48
C GLU A 627 7.35 10.63 -4.89
N CYS A 628 8.10 11.24 -5.82
CA CYS A 628 7.73 11.27 -7.24
C CYS A 628 7.54 9.87 -7.81
N GLN A 629 8.40 8.92 -7.44
CA GLN A 629 8.25 7.51 -7.82
C GLN A 629 6.93 6.92 -7.29
N ARG A 630 6.64 7.13 -6.01
CA ARG A 630 5.38 6.66 -5.41
C ARG A 630 4.13 7.30 -6.05
N ILE A 631 4.21 8.57 -6.40
CA ILE A 631 3.15 9.27 -7.12
C ILE A 631 2.89 8.60 -8.47
N VAL A 632 3.95 8.32 -9.25
CA VAL A 632 3.85 7.65 -10.54
C VAL A 632 3.31 6.22 -10.38
N ASP A 633 3.78 5.47 -9.38
CA ASP A 633 3.35 4.10 -9.12
C ASP A 633 1.86 4.05 -8.70
N ARG A 634 1.44 5.00 -7.87
CA ARG A 634 0.04 5.17 -7.47
C ARG A 634 -0.83 5.51 -8.69
N PHE A 635 -0.37 6.46 -9.48
CA PHE A 635 -1.08 6.86 -10.71
C PHE A 635 -1.24 5.68 -11.67
N ASN A 636 -0.20 4.86 -11.85
CA ASN A 636 -0.27 3.64 -12.67
C ASN A 636 -1.31 2.64 -12.15
N SER A 637 -1.37 2.44 -10.82
CA SER A 637 -2.33 1.51 -10.21
C SER A 637 -3.78 2.00 -10.33
N GLU A 638 -3.99 3.32 -10.36
CA GLU A 638 -5.31 3.94 -10.49
C GLU A 638 -5.79 4.04 -11.94
N SER A 639 -4.88 4.32 -12.88
CA SER A 639 -5.21 4.59 -14.28
C SER A 639 -4.93 3.41 -15.23
N GLY A 640 -4.29 2.35 -14.74
CA GLY A 640 -3.91 1.20 -15.56
C GLY A 640 -2.78 1.50 -16.55
N THR A 641 -2.09 2.61 -16.37
CA THR A 641 -0.95 3.03 -17.21
C THR A 641 0.35 2.36 -16.77
N SER A 642 1.40 2.47 -17.57
CA SER A 642 2.72 1.91 -17.29
C SER A 642 3.81 2.99 -17.35
N LEU A 643 3.54 4.13 -16.74
CA LEU A 643 4.49 5.23 -16.63
C LEU A 643 5.64 4.88 -15.69
N ARG A 644 6.81 5.41 -15.95
CA ARG A 644 8.00 5.18 -15.11
C ARG A 644 8.69 6.49 -14.82
N LEU A 645 9.18 6.64 -13.59
CA LEU A 645 10.01 7.77 -13.23
C LEU A 645 11.46 7.51 -13.65
N ARG A 646 12.09 8.53 -14.21
CA ARG A 646 13.52 8.58 -14.49
C ARG A 646 14.06 9.86 -13.86
N ALA A 647 14.78 9.75 -12.78
CA ALA A 647 15.31 10.91 -12.07
C ALA A 647 16.84 10.85 -11.95
N GLY A 648 17.45 12.01 -12.07
CA GLY A 648 18.89 12.20 -11.84
C GLY A 648 19.14 13.36 -10.89
N ILE A 649 19.95 13.12 -9.88
CA ILE A 649 20.23 14.09 -8.80
C ILE A 649 21.74 14.27 -8.67
N ASP A 650 22.15 15.52 -8.65
CA ASP A 650 23.52 15.89 -8.26
C ASP A 650 23.54 17.10 -7.34
N THR A 651 24.61 17.25 -6.61
CA THR A 651 24.88 18.37 -5.69
C THR A 651 26.20 19.03 -6.01
N GLY A 652 26.18 20.34 -6.08
CA GLY A 652 27.41 21.10 -6.37
C GLY A 652 27.16 22.56 -6.60
N SER A 653 28.20 23.22 -7.13
CA SER A 653 28.12 24.62 -7.49
C SER A 653 27.34 24.80 -8.79
N ILE A 654 26.42 25.75 -8.77
CA ILE A 654 25.63 26.14 -9.93
C ILE A 654 25.61 27.66 -10.06
N SER A 655 25.26 28.13 -11.23
CA SER A 655 24.93 29.52 -11.46
C SER A 655 23.46 29.66 -11.85
N SER A 656 22.83 30.72 -11.40
CA SER A 656 21.47 31.06 -11.77
C SER A 656 21.39 32.45 -12.36
N GLY A 657 20.49 32.70 -13.28
CA GLY A 657 20.34 34.02 -13.87
C GLY A 657 19.30 34.09 -14.98
N LEU A 658 19.15 35.29 -15.56
CA LEU A 658 18.26 35.56 -16.68
C LEU A 658 18.99 35.37 -18.01
N LEU A 659 18.39 34.63 -18.89
CA LEU A 659 18.86 34.42 -20.27
C LEU A 659 17.91 35.08 -21.28
N GLY A 660 18.47 35.77 -22.29
CA GLY A 660 17.72 36.35 -23.40
C GLY A 660 17.50 37.86 -23.27
N GLU A 661 17.57 38.60 -24.41
CA GLU A 661 17.29 40.04 -24.49
C GLU A 661 15.82 40.35 -24.77
N GLN A 662 15.12 39.47 -25.49
CA GLN A 662 13.70 39.65 -25.88
C GLN A 662 12.74 38.70 -25.18
N SER A 663 13.24 37.61 -24.61
CA SER A 663 12.47 36.64 -23.85
C SER A 663 13.30 36.23 -22.63
N LEU A 664 13.08 36.89 -21.53
CA LEU A 664 13.80 36.66 -20.28
C LEU A 664 13.31 35.35 -19.63
N VAL A 665 14.20 34.35 -19.56
CA VAL A 665 13.95 33.07 -18.86
C VAL A 665 14.94 32.93 -17.72
N TYR A 666 14.44 32.71 -16.52
CA TYR A 666 15.27 32.35 -15.36
C TYR A 666 15.66 30.88 -15.45
N ASP A 667 16.95 30.59 -15.45
CA ASP A 667 17.48 29.23 -15.61
C ASP A 667 18.70 28.98 -14.73
N LEU A 668 19.06 27.70 -14.59
CA LEU A 668 20.23 27.21 -13.89
C LEU A 668 21.25 26.63 -14.86
N TRP A 669 22.53 26.84 -14.57
CA TRP A 669 23.63 26.20 -15.30
C TRP A 669 24.81 25.89 -14.38
N GLY A 670 25.60 24.90 -14.75
CA GLY A 670 26.76 24.45 -13.97
C GLY A 670 26.95 22.96 -14.04
N SER A 671 28.07 22.48 -13.51
CA SER A 671 28.42 21.06 -13.56
C SER A 671 27.37 20.16 -12.90
N ALA A 672 26.81 20.59 -11.78
CA ALA A 672 25.77 19.82 -11.09
C ALA A 672 24.46 19.73 -11.88
N VAL A 673 24.09 20.78 -12.61
CA VAL A 673 22.90 20.76 -13.48
C VAL A 673 23.11 19.78 -14.65
N ASN A 674 24.27 19.90 -15.31
CA ASN A 674 24.62 19.04 -16.44
C ASN A 674 24.72 17.58 -16.02
N LEU A 675 25.32 17.30 -14.87
CA LEU A 675 25.53 15.95 -14.39
C LEU A 675 24.22 15.29 -13.94
N ALA A 676 23.37 16.03 -13.24
CA ALA A 676 22.03 15.53 -12.87
C ALA A 676 21.20 15.19 -14.12
N PHE A 677 21.29 16.01 -15.17
CA PHE A 677 20.66 15.72 -16.45
C PHE A 677 21.26 14.48 -17.11
N GLN A 678 22.60 14.42 -17.22
CA GLN A 678 23.32 13.36 -17.92
C GLN A 678 23.10 11.99 -17.28
N ILE A 679 23.20 11.86 -15.95
CA ILE A 679 23.00 10.57 -15.27
C ILE A 679 21.56 10.05 -15.42
N LYS A 680 20.60 10.94 -15.61
CA LYS A 680 19.23 10.59 -15.94
C LYS A 680 19.11 10.16 -17.40
N ASP A 681 19.74 10.90 -18.32
CA ASP A 681 19.57 10.70 -19.77
C ASP A 681 20.31 9.46 -20.26
N ASP A 682 21.53 9.21 -19.75
CA ASP A 682 22.35 8.03 -20.08
C ASP A 682 21.87 6.73 -19.40
N ALA A 683 20.91 6.81 -18.48
CA ALA A 683 20.40 5.67 -17.75
C ALA A 683 19.65 4.68 -18.65
N ALA A 684 20.14 3.44 -18.75
CA ALA A 684 19.54 2.40 -19.59
C ALA A 684 18.16 1.92 -19.10
N ILE A 685 17.87 2.07 -17.81
CA ILE A 685 16.65 1.58 -17.16
C ILE A 685 16.05 2.74 -16.36
N PRO A 686 14.72 2.95 -16.39
CA PRO A 686 14.07 3.95 -15.52
C PRO A 686 14.38 3.73 -14.04
N GLY A 687 14.44 4.79 -13.26
CA GLY A 687 14.74 4.75 -11.83
C GLY A 687 15.36 6.05 -11.34
N ILE A 688 15.74 6.06 -10.08
CA ILE A 688 16.37 7.20 -9.42
C ILE A 688 17.87 6.99 -9.38
N TYR A 689 18.59 7.91 -9.98
CA TYR A 689 20.04 7.90 -10.12
C TYR A 689 20.65 9.08 -9.37
N ILE A 690 21.72 8.80 -8.65
CA ILE A 690 22.46 9.81 -7.89
C ILE A 690 23.96 9.72 -8.21
N THR A 691 24.64 10.82 -8.08
CA THR A 691 26.12 10.86 -8.15
C THR A 691 26.74 10.40 -6.84
N SER A 692 28.04 10.14 -6.86
CA SER A 692 28.80 9.86 -5.64
C SER A 692 28.72 11.02 -4.64
N ARG A 693 28.70 12.26 -5.12
CA ARG A 693 28.54 13.44 -4.23
C ARG A 693 27.25 13.44 -3.45
N VAL A 694 26.17 13.05 -4.09
CA VAL A 694 24.87 12.90 -3.42
C VAL A 694 24.89 11.67 -2.51
N HIS A 695 25.41 10.54 -2.99
CA HIS A 695 25.53 9.30 -2.22
C HIS A 695 26.26 9.52 -0.89
N ASP A 696 27.39 10.20 -0.92
CA ASP A 696 28.24 10.45 0.26
C ASP A 696 27.60 11.47 1.22
N ALA A 697 26.64 12.28 0.76
CA ALA A 697 25.90 13.25 1.56
C ALA A 697 24.63 12.67 2.20
N LEU A 698 24.25 11.43 1.88
CA LEU A 698 23.06 10.79 2.45
C LEU A 698 23.36 10.23 3.85
N THR A 699 22.37 10.30 4.72
CA THR A 699 22.42 9.70 6.07
C THR A 699 22.40 8.17 6.01
N ASP A 700 21.66 7.62 5.06
CA ASP A 700 21.62 6.18 4.75
C ASP A 700 21.66 6.00 3.24
N ALA A 701 22.82 5.58 2.75
CA ALA A 701 23.06 5.31 1.34
C ALA A 701 22.92 3.81 0.98
N SER A 702 22.59 2.95 1.94
CA SER A 702 22.53 1.48 1.76
C SER A 702 21.50 1.01 0.75
N VAL A 703 20.53 1.88 0.43
CA VAL A 703 19.47 1.62 -0.56
C VAL A 703 19.90 1.91 -2.00
N PHE A 704 21.12 2.38 -2.19
CA PHE A 704 21.67 2.66 -3.53
C PHE A 704 22.75 1.66 -3.90
N THR A 705 22.70 1.16 -5.11
CA THR A 705 23.67 0.23 -5.67
C THR A 705 24.40 0.88 -6.85
N PRO A 706 25.69 0.56 -7.06
CA PRO A 706 26.42 1.06 -8.21
C PRO A 706 25.72 0.66 -9.53
N ALA A 707 25.46 1.63 -10.39
CA ALA A 707 24.72 1.43 -11.63
C ALA A 707 25.53 1.77 -12.90
N GLY A 708 26.79 2.09 -12.72
CA GLY A 708 27.66 2.45 -13.84
C GLY A 708 28.58 3.63 -13.52
N THR A 709 29.19 4.17 -14.53
CA THR A 709 30.04 5.35 -14.41
C THR A 709 29.70 6.34 -15.51
N VAL A 710 29.74 7.62 -15.19
CA VAL A 710 29.61 8.72 -16.14
C VAL A 710 30.92 9.48 -16.18
N VAL A 711 31.33 9.94 -17.34
CA VAL A 711 32.55 10.73 -17.53
C VAL A 711 32.17 12.20 -17.63
N VAL A 712 32.64 13.02 -16.69
CA VAL A 712 32.43 14.46 -16.67
C VAL A 712 33.76 15.15 -16.50
N ASP A 713 34.04 16.09 -17.38
CA ASP A 713 35.30 16.85 -17.40
C ASP A 713 36.59 15.99 -17.41
N GLY A 714 36.48 14.76 -17.96
CA GLY A 714 37.59 13.80 -18.05
C GLY A 714 37.76 12.91 -16.80
N GLU A 715 36.99 13.07 -15.77
CA GLU A 715 36.95 12.21 -14.58
C GLU A 715 35.76 11.25 -14.60
N SER A 716 36.02 9.99 -14.28
CA SER A 716 34.98 8.97 -14.18
C SER A 716 34.34 9.02 -12.79
N GLN A 717 33.05 9.27 -12.73
CA GLN A 717 32.28 9.27 -11.48
C GLN A 717 31.32 8.09 -11.45
N THR A 718 31.24 7.43 -10.31
CA THR A 718 30.29 6.33 -10.12
C THR A 718 28.89 6.90 -10.00
N VAL A 719 27.97 6.28 -10.72
CA VAL A 719 26.52 6.56 -10.62
C VAL A 719 25.89 5.47 -9.79
N TRP A 720 25.03 5.86 -8.91
CA TRP A 720 24.31 4.97 -8.00
C TRP A 720 22.84 4.98 -8.35
N ARG A 721 22.22 3.82 -8.34
CA ARG A 721 20.78 3.66 -8.58
C ARG A 721 20.10 3.17 -7.33
N HIS A 722 18.94 3.72 -7.05
CA HIS A 722 18.07 3.23 -5.99
C HIS A 722 17.68 1.78 -6.27
N SER A 723 17.99 0.88 -5.31
CA SER A 723 17.58 -0.53 -5.39
C SER A 723 16.19 -0.66 -4.80
N GLU A 724 15.20 -0.94 -5.63
CA GLU A 724 13.92 -1.43 -5.15
C GLU A 724 14.20 -2.76 -4.41
N ARG A 725 13.99 -2.80 -3.10
CA ARG A 725 13.95 -4.07 -2.39
C ARG A 725 12.71 -4.81 -2.89
N GLN A 726 12.94 -5.94 -3.56
CA GLN A 726 11.91 -6.88 -4.01
C GLN A 726 11.07 -7.39 -2.84
#